data_608514749de9956001192b44741d4910
#
_entry.id   608514749de9956001192b44741d4910
#
_cell.length_a   1.000
_cell.length_b   1.000
_cell.length_c   1.000
_cell.angle_alpha   90.00
_cell.angle_beta   90.00
_cell.angle_gamma   90.00
#
_symmetry.space_group_name_H-M   'P 1'
#
loop_
_entity.id
_entity.type
_entity.pdbx_description
1 polymer ?
#
loop_
_entity_poly.entity_id
_entity_poly.type
_entity_poly.pdbx_seq_one_letter_code
_entity_poly.pdbx_strand_id
1 'polypeptide(L)'
;MTRTLVFTLVFGMAAAVVAQQPPQAPPAAGLIVGRVVDAKSSQPLPGVFVALNGGPPQKPNAPRIAPVRTITDAQGRFLFRGVAPGPYAITAGVGSNGYTPNGFIVTGEGFLIGGYLEGGYGQRRPNGPYSLLDVKEGEAAGDVVIKLWKAAVVTGRILDEAGEPLVNQVVGIVPFNTDGRLLNGPTMRTNDLGEYRFSGLAPGNYVVYVPQTQVSVPVSVADELSSGPPDPAAGQRFSLANAPSPSSGGIRVGGSLITTVPDQARFIASPISNALASPGEGDRITVYRTTFHPSAVNVGQATRLKLAAGDELTGVDVQLQPLPGVALSGMVVDSSGPVPGLGLHLMPAEQGEDAAILEVGMTVSDSRGAFAFPVVPSGRYMLVAWRVGGVPTGNQQKPFADPTRVAEQPGAWAIQPVVVGNRPVESVTVTIRPPVTVTGRVEFAGASERPAAERLQSGFSVTVWEARSLFRTIGASSGSRIDPQTGRITIRGVSPPGRYFIGPPALPAPWTLESITIGGRDATDAAFAIGDTDVTDVVITYTDRPASLSGTVALPKTAGDAGASVFLFPANRTRWTDARLGSRTFRVTRTSPTGAFNWTSVPPGDYLLAALRDEDAGDWPDVQFLTRLASIATPIKVTPNQAVRADLQVSVIK
;
A
#
# COMPACT_ATOMS: atom_id res chain seq x y z
N MET A 1 -41.86 -92.18 -6.78
CA MET A 1 -40.82 -92.05 -7.82
C MET A 1 -41.05 -90.74 -8.55
N THR A 2 -40.44 -89.71 -8.13
CA THR A 2 -40.59 -88.34 -8.77
C THR A 2 -39.19 -87.75 -8.92
N ARG A 3 -38.71 -87.63 -10.15
CA ARG A 3 -37.44 -87.06 -10.48
C ARG A 3 -37.55 -85.52 -10.60
N THR A 4 -36.84 -84.81 -9.80
CA THR A 4 -36.75 -83.35 -9.86
C THR A 4 -35.60 -82.94 -10.77
N LEU A 5 -35.88 -82.22 -11.83
CA LEU A 5 -34.86 -81.61 -12.73
C LEU A 5 -34.41 -80.24 -12.12
N VAL A 6 -33.14 -80.14 -11.92
CA VAL A 6 -32.50 -78.85 -11.52
C VAL A 6 -31.97 -78.24 -12.78
N PHE A 7 -32.51 -77.06 -13.11
CA PHE A 7 -32.01 -76.15 -14.19
C PHE A 7 -30.96 -75.21 -13.60
N THR A 8 -29.71 -75.36 -14.02
CA THR A 8 -28.63 -74.48 -13.65
C THR A 8 -28.54 -73.36 -14.70
N LEU A 9 -28.88 -72.12 -14.29
CA LEU A 9 -28.75 -70.97 -15.12
C LEU A 9 -27.28 -70.39 -14.98
N VAL A 10 -26.50 -70.47 -16.04
CA VAL A 10 -25.16 -69.86 -16.10
C VAL A 10 -25.29 -68.44 -16.54
N PHE A 11 -25.06 -67.50 -15.63
CA PHE A 11 -24.92 -66.10 -15.93
C PHE A 11 -23.51 -65.77 -16.43
N GLY A 12 -23.35 -65.53 -17.72
CA GLY A 12 -22.07 -65.04 -18.29
C GLY A 12 -21.87 -63.58 -17.96
N MET A 13 -20.96 -63.26 -17.03
CA MET A 13 -20.46 -61.90 -16.84
C MET A 13 -19.49 -61.55 -18.00
N ALA A 14 -19.91 -60.69 -18.91
CA ALA A 14 -19.02 -60.06 -19.86
C ALA A 14 -18.22 -58.96 -19.11
N ALA A 15 -16.97 -59.22 -18.76
CA ALA A 15 -16.05 -58.22 -18.24
C ALA A 15 -15.68 -57.23 -19.38
N ALA A 16 -16.21 -56.01 -19.33
CA ALA A 16 -15.75 -54.93 -20.15
C ALA A 16 -14.32 -54.57 -19.71
N VAL A 17 -13.35 -54.92 -20.51
CA VAL A 17 -11.96 -54.46 -20.34
C VAL A 17 -11.96 -52.98 -20.69
N VAL A 18 -12.00 -52.10 -19.68
CA VAL A 18 -11.69 -50.69 -19.81
C VAL A 18 -10.20 -50.61 -20.15
N ALA A 19 -9.88 -50.31 -21.41
CA ALA A 19 -8.52 -50.03 -21.83
C ALA A 19 -8.05 -48.80 -21.03
N GLN A 20 -7.19 -49.00 -20.03
CA GLN A 20 -6.48 -47.91 -19.38
C GLN A 20 -5.60 -47.27 -20.44
N GLN A 21 -5.87 -46.00 -20.76
CA GLN A 21 -4.93 -45.18 -21.51
C GLN A 21 -3.56 -45.24 -20.81
N PRO A 22 -2.48 -45.49 -21.57
CA PRO A 22 -1.15 -45.47 -20.97
C PRO A 22 -0.93 -44.13 -20.28
N PRO A 23 -0.28 -44.08 -19.13
CA PRO A 23 0.03 -42.81 -18.46
C PRO A 23 0.76 -41.90 -19.44
N GLN A 24 0.18 -40.74 -19.69
CA GLN A 24 0.78 -39.73 -20.55
C GLN A 24 2.15 -39.42 -19.96
N ALA A 25 3.20 -39.56 -20.76
CA ALA A 25 4.57 -39.26 -20.33
C ALA A 25 4.58 -37.81 -19.78
N PRO A 26 5.24 -37.55 -18.64
CA PRO A 26 5.33 -36.21 -18.12
C PRO A 26 5.91 -35.31 -19.22
N PRO A 27 5.36 -34.08 -19.39
CA PRO A 27 5.84 -33.17 -20.43
C PRO A 27 7.34 -32.93 -20.27
N ALA A 28 8.08 -32.89 -21.39
CA ALA A 28 9.51 -32.71 -21.38
C ALA A 28 9.85 -31.40 -20.65
N ALA A 29 10.67 -31.50 -19.62
CA ALA A 29 11.02 -30.35 -18.78
C ALA A 29 11.96 -29.40 -19.52
N GLY A 30 11.62 -28.11 -19.48
CA GLY A 30 12.42 -27.03 -20.08
C GLY A 30 13.66 -26.65 -19.24
N LEU A 31 14.49 -25.86 -19.84
CA LEU A 31 15.72 -25.30 -19.27
C LEU A 31 15.75 -23.79 -19.48
N ILE A 32 16.09 -23.02 -18.44
CA ILE A 32 16.32 -21.58 -18.57
C ILE A 32 17.76 -21.29 -18.17
N VAL A 33 18.51 -20.69 -19.08
CA VAL A 33 19.90 -20.27 -18.87
C VAL A 33 19.99 -18.75 -19.07
N GLY A 34 20.61 -18.06 -18.14
CA GLY A 34 20.76 -16.63 -18.26
C GLY A 34 21.91 -16.05 -17.45
N ARG A 35 21.99 -14.74 -17.47
CA ARG A 35 22.97 -13.97 -16.70
C ARG A 35 22.37 -12.70 -16.13
N VAL A 36 22.89 -12.26 -14.99
CA VAL A 36 22.59 -10.98 -14.36
C VAL A 36 23.77 -10.05 -14.56
N VAL A 37 23.49 -8.83 -15.01
CA VAL A 37 24.52 -7.83 -15.32
C VAL A 37 24.16 -6.45 -14.74
N ASP A 38 25.18 -5.65 -14.47
CA ASP A 38 25.03 -4.23 -14.20
C ASP A 38 24.47 -3.51 -15.43
N ALA A 39 23.43 -2.74 -15.27
CA ALA A 39 22.71 -2.12 -16.39
C ALA A 39 23.54 -1.06 -17.14
N LYS A 40 24.51 -0.41 -16.47
CA LYS A 40 25.35 0.65 -17.04
C LYS A 40 26.64 0.11 -17.64
N SER A 41 27.33 -0.76 -16.91
CA SER A 41 28.66 -1.28 -17.32
C SER A 41 28.58 -2.61 -18.06
N SER A 42 27.45 -3.30 -18.03
CA SER A 42 27.26 -4.67 -18.55
C SER A 42 28.16 -5.71 -17.88
N GLN A 43 28.79 -5.38 -16.77
CA GLN A 43 29.62 -6.33 -16.01
C GLN A 43 28.73 -7.39 -15.34
N PRO A 44 29.16 -8.66 -15.30
CA PRO A 44 28.42 -9.72 -14.65
C PRO A 44 28.33 -9.49 -13.13
N LEU A 45 27.19 -9.83 -12.56
CA LEU A 45 26.92 -9.69 -11.11
C LEU A 45 26.84 -11.08 -10.45
N PRO A 46 27.89 -11.51 -9.72
CA PRO A 46 27.89 -12.76 -8.98
C PRO A 46 27.10 -12.65 -7.67
N GLY A 47 26.63 -13.80 -7.14
CA GLY A 47 25.99 -13.88 -5.84
C GLY A 47 24.60 -13.26 -5.77
N VAL A 48 23.96 -12.96 -6.91
CA VAL A 48 22.62 -12.38 -6.97
C VAL A 48 21.58 -13.48 -6.95
N PHE A 49 20.54 -13.33 -6.14
CA PHE A 49 19.38 -14.23 -6.16
C PHE A 49 18.56 -14.00 -7.42
N VAL A 50 18.17 -15.09 -8.07
CA VAL A 50 17.26 -15.08 -9.21
C VAL A 50 16.05 -15.92 -8.84
N ALA A 51 14.85 -15.36 -9.01
CA ALA A 51 13.58 -16.01 -8.73
C ALA A 51 12.80 -16.26 -10.02
N LEU A 52 12.24 -17.46 -10.13
CA LEU A 52 11.35 -17.89 -11.19
C LEU A 52 9.94 -18.02 -10.64
N ASN A 53 9.03 -17.17 -11.09
CA ASN A 53 7.63 -17.13 -10.65
C ASN A 53 6.72 -17.38 -11.84
N GLY A 54 5.70 -18.24 -11.69
CA GLY A 54 4.77 -18.56 -12.77
C GLY A 54 4.68 -20.05 -13.04
N GLY A 55 4.32 -20.40 -14.27
CA GLY A 55 4.17 -21.77 -14.72
C GLY A 55 2.83 -22.05 -15.38
N PRO A 56 2.49 -23.31 -15.58
CA PRO A 56 1.22 -23.68 -16.21
C PRO A 56 0.03 -23.17 -15.39
N PRO A 57 -1.10 -22.85 -16.04
CA PRO A 57 -2.31 -22.41 -15.39
C PRO A 57 -2.73 -23.42 -14.30
N GLN A 58 -2.90 -22.95 -13.07
CA GLN A 58 -3.30 -23.79 -11.95
C GLN A 58 -4.83 -23.89 -11.87
N LYS A 59 -5.32 -25.05 -11.43
CA LYS A 59 -6.74 -25.22 -11.11
C LYS A 59 -7.14 -24.22 -10.01
N PRO A 60 -8.37 -23.70 -10.04
CA PRO A 60 -8.89 -22.92 -8.92
C PRO A 60 -8.75 -23.74 -7.62
N ASN A 61 -8.17 -23.11 -6.58
CA ASN A 61 -7.86 -23.72 -5.28
C ASN A 61 -6.63 -24.65 -5.21
N ALA A 62 -5.79 -24.73 -6.23
CA ALA A 62 -4.48 -25.38 -6.09
C ALA A 62 -3.57 -24.60 -5.13
N PRO A 63 -2.72 -25.27 -4.33
CA PRO A 63 -1.74 -24.58 -3.50
C PRO A 63 -0.84 -23.68 -4.36
N ARG A 64 -0.53 -22.49 -3.89
CA ARG A 64 0.41 -21.60 -4.59
C ARG A 64 1.78 -22.30 -4.67
N ILE A 65 2.32 -22.41 -5.89
CA ILE A 65 3.68 -22.94 -6.08
C ILE A 65 4.63 -21.86 -5.55
N ALA A 66 5.52 -22.24 -4.62
CA ALA A 66 6.57 -21.34 -4.16
C ALA A 66 7.53 -21.03 -5.32
N PRO A 67 8.06 -19.79 -5.40
CA PRO A 67 9.02 -19.42 -6.43
C PRO A 67 10.28 -20.30 -6.32
N VAL A 68 10.75 -20.79 -7.45
CA VAL A 68 12.03 -21.49 -7.52
C VAL A 68 13.15 -20.41 -7.54
N ARG A 69 14.18 -20.61 -6.71
CA ARG A 69 15.27 -19.64 -6.58
C ARG A 69 16.61 -20.28 -6.87
N THR A 70 17.51 -19.50 -7.45
CA THR A 70 18.93 -19.84 -7.66
C THR A 70 19.80 -18.62 -7.36
N ILE A 71 21.12 -18.81 -7.34
CA ILE A 71 22.10 -17.74 -7.13
C ILE A 71 23.03 -17.72 -8.33
N THR A 72 23.44 -16.53 -8.78
CA THR A 72 24.38 -16.38 -9.89
C THR A 72 25.79 -16.81 -9.50
N ASP A 73 26.49 -17.45 -10.46
CA ASP A 73 27.89 -17.83 -10.32
C ASP A 73 28.85 -16.64 -10.47
N ALA A 74 30.18 -16.89 -10.42
CA ALA A 74 31.20 -15.87 -10.55
C ALA A 74 31.15 -15.08 -11.88
N GLN A 75 30.53 -15.62 -12.92
CA GLN A 75 30.30 -15.00 -14.22
C GLN A 75 28.88 -14.42 -14.35
N GLY A 76 28.18 -14.29 -13.22
CA GLY A 76 26.81 -13.77 -13.18
C GLY A 76 25.76 -14.69 -13.83
N ARG A 77 26.08 -15.97 -14.10
CA ARG A 77 25.17 -16.90 -14.79
C ARG A 77 24.26 -17.60 -13.80
N PHE A 78 23.04 -17.88 -14.24
CA PHE A 78 22.06 -18.67 -13.51
C PHE A 78 21.44 -19.77 -14.38
N LEU A 79 20.85 -20.77 -13.72
CA LEU A 79 20.27 -21.93 -14.37
C LEU A 79 19.03 -22.42 -13.60
N PHE A 80 17.92 -22.60 -14.32
CA PHE A 80 16.76 -23.34 -13.86
C PHE A 80 16.57 -24.60 -14.71
N ARG A 81 16.45 -25.75 -14.08
CA ARG A 81 16.20 -27.05 -14.71
C ARG A 81 14.82 -27.56 -14.33
N GLY A 82 14.25 -28.38 -15.19
CA GLY A 82 12.97 -29.01 -14.88
C GLY A 82 11.79 -28.04 -14.94
N VAL A 83 11.88 -27.01 -15.79
CA VAL A 83 10.87 -25.98 -15.93
C VAL A 83 9.69 -26.50 -16.74
N ALA A 84 8.48 -26.48 -16.17
CA ALA A 84 7.27 -26.87 -16.89
C ALA A 84 6.92 -25.82 -17.98
N PRO A 85 6.21 -26.20 -19.05
CA PRO A 85 5.75 -25.24 -20.06
C PRO A 85 4.82 -24.19 -19.46
N GLY A 86 4.98 -22.91 -19.84
CA GLY A 86 4.13 -21.83 -19.41
C GLY A 86 4.83 -20.47 -19.29
N PRO A 87 4.10 -19.41 -18.93
CA PRO A 87 4.64 -18.07 -18.78
C PRO A 87 5.31 -17.89 -17.40
N TYR A 88 6.52 -17.34 -17.41
CA TYR A 88 7.31 -17.09 -16.20
C TYR A 88 7.79 -15.65 -16.10
N ALA A 89 7.64 -15.07 -14.92
CA ALA A 89 8.35 -13.86 -14.51
C ALA A 89 9.69 -14.28 -13.89
N ILE A 90 10.79 -13.74 -14.41
CA ILE A 90 12.13 -13.97 -13.89
C ILE A 90 12.63 -12.65 -13.33
N THR A 91 12.86 -12.62 -12.01
CA THR A 91 13.37 -11.43 -11.30
C THR A 91 14.72 -11.73 -10.66
N ALA A 92 15.56 -10.72 -10.59
CA ALA A 92 16.87 -10.81 -9.94
C ALA A 92 17.04 -9.64 -8.96
N GLY A 93 17.63 -9.93 -7.81
CA GLY A 93 17.86 -8.94 -6.79
C GLY A 93 18.16 -9.59 -5.46
N VAL A 94 18.12 -8.79 -4.42
CA VAL A 94 18.29 -9.29 -3.06
C VAL A 94 16.94 -9.81 -2.60
N GLY A 95 16.84 -11.13 -2.48
CA GLY A 95 15.62 -11.77 -2.06
C GLY A 95 15.21 -11.35 -0.67
N SER A 96 14.28 -10.43 -0.58
CA SER A 96 13.48 -10.27 0.62
C SER A 96 12.37 -11.32 0.64
N ASN A 97 12.08 -11.89 1.79
CA ASN A 97 10.94 -12.79 2.00
C ASN A 97 9.57 -12.10 1.90
N GLY A 98 9.50 -10.90 1.35
CA GLY A 98 8.30 -10.10 1.22
C GLY A 98 8.21 -9.47 -0.15
N TYR A 99 7.42 -10.07 -1.01
CA TYR A 99 6.94 -9.47 -2.23
C TYR A 99 6.00 -8.32 -1.88
N THR A 100 6.39 -7.09 -2.16
CA THR A 100 5.46 -5.97 -2.23
C THR A 100 5.38 -5.51 -3.68
N PRO A 101 4.20 -5.52 -4.32
CA PRO A 101 4.02 -5.05 -5.70
C PRO A 101 4.37 -3.57 -5.91
N ASN A 102 4.64 -2.84 -4.85
CA ASN A 102 4.85 -1.39 -4.84
C ASN A 102 6.28 -0.96 -4.54
N GLY A 103 7.27 -1.84 -4.63
CA GLY A 103 8.68 -1.44 -4.64
C GLY A 103 9.25 -0.89 -3.33
N PHE A 104 8.55 -0.99 -2.22
CA PHE A 104 9.09 -0.60 -0.91
C PHE A 104 9.59 -1.82 -0.16
N ILE A 105 10.90 -1.97 -0.12
CA ILE A 105 11.54 -2.85 0.83
C ILE A 105 11.69 -2.06 2.13
N VAL A 106 10.91 -2.40 3.14
CA VAL A 106 11.20 -2.00 4.51
C VAL A 106 12.42 -2.83 4.94
N THR A 107 13.59 -2.31 4.72
CA THR A 107 14.82 -2.91 5.24
C THR A 107 14.99 -2.51 6.69
N GLY A 108 14.60 -3.40 7.59
CA GLY A 108 15.38 -3.55 8.81
C GLY A 108 16.76 -4.04 8.38
N GLU A 109 17.77 -3.45 8.90
CA GLU A 109 19.20 -3.66 8.68
C GLU A 109 19.59 -4.94 7.92
N GLY A 110 20.20 -4.74 6.75
CA GLY A 110 21.01 -5.74 6.07
C GLY A 110 20.25 -6.70 5.17
N PHE A 111 20.15 -6.36 3.93
CA PHE A 111 20.15 -7.32 2.81
C PHE A 111 20.06 -6.59 1.45
N LEU A 112 20.84 -5.54 1.28
CA LEU A 112 21.22 -5.09 -0.06
C LEU A 112 22.58 -5.73 -0.39
N ILE A 113 22.58 -6.86 -1.08
CA ILE A 113 23.83 -7.36 -1.67
C ILE A 113 24.19 -6.38 -2.79
N GLY A 114 25.22 -5.58 -2.56
CA GLY A 114 25.85 -4.77 -3.60
C GLY A 114 25.13 -3.49 -4.03
N GLY A 115 24.11 -3.00 -3.32
CA GLY A 115 23.51 -1.69 -3.63
C GLY A 115 22.75 -1.60 -4.97
N TYR A 116 22.17 -2.70 -5.43
CA TYR A 116 21.38 -2.75 -6.66
C TYR A 116 19.88 -2.83 -6.37
N LEU A 117 19.09 -2.21 -7.24
CA LEU A 117 17.63 -2.36 -7.28
C LEU A 117 17.26 -3.70 -7.90
N GLU A 118 16.11 -4.26 -7.48
CA GLU A 118 15.56 -5.45 -8.12
C GLU A 118 15.27 -5.19 -9.61
N GLY A 119 15.55 -6.17 -10.45
CA GLY A 119 15.30 -6.13 -11.88
C GLY A 119 14.62 -7.39 -12.39
N GLY A 120 13.95 -7.29 -13.53
CA GLY A 120 13.26 -8.39 -14.17
C GLY A 120 13.69 -8.60 -15.61
N TYR A 121 13.39 -9.79 -16.13
CA TYR A 121 13.64 -10.12 -17.53
C TYR A 121 12.96 -9.12 -18.47
N GLY A 122 13.70 -8.60 -19.44
CA GLY A 122 13.20 -7.63 -20.40
C GLY A 122 12.99 -6.21 -19.84
N GLN A 123 13.28 -5.95 -18.58
CA GLN A 123 13.23 -4.62 -17.99
C GLN A 123 14.34 -3.73 -18.58
N ARG A 124 14.02 -2.48 -18.90
CA ARG A 124 14.93 -1.54 -19.58
C ARG A 124 15.28 -0.30 -18.76
N ARG A 125 14.54 -0.02 -17.69
CA ARG A 125 14.76 1.10 -16.77
C ARG A 125 14.45 0.68 -15.33
N PRO A 126 14.99 1.35 -14.31
CA PRO A 126 14.63 1.11 -12.93
C PRO A 126 13.11 1.24 -12.74
N ASN A 127 12.51 0.35 -11.97
CA ASN A 127 11.06 0.29 -11.71
C ASN A 127 10.18 0.19 -12.98
N GLY A 128 10.79 -0.15 -14.13
CA GLY A 128 10.05 -0.36 -15.37
C GLY A 128 9.36 -1.72 -15.41
N PRO A 129 8.45 -1.92 -16.35
CA PRO A 129 7.81 -3.21 -16.56
C PRO A 129 8.83 -4.26 -17.02
N TYR A 130 8.63 -5.49 -16.58
CA TYR A 130 9.38 -6.67 -17.08
C TYR A 130 8.49 -7.55 -17.94
N SER A 131 9.13 -8.42 -18.75
CA SER A 131 8.45 -9.33 -19.66
C SER A 131 8.25 -10.70 -19.02
N LEU A 132 7.21 -11.41 -19.43
CA LEU A 132 7.12 -12.83 -19.15
C LEU A 132 7.91 -13.60 -20.19
N LEU A 133 8.63 -14.64 -19.76
CA LEU A 133 9.25 -15.63 -20.62
C LEU A 133 8.27 -16.79 -20.80
N ASP A 134 7.81 -17.02 -22.01
CA ASP A 134 6.95 -18.17 -22.32
C ASP A 134 7.82 -19.38 -22.69
N VAL A 135 7.85 -20.37 -21.82
CA VAL A 135 8.65 -21.61 -22.01
C VAL A 135 7.76 -22.68 -22.64
N LYS A 136 8.18 -23.20 -23.79
CA LYS A 136 7.50 -24.31 -24.47
C LYS A 136 7.99 -25.64 -23.95
N GLU A 137 7.26 -26.70 -24.28
CA GLU A 137 7.60 -28.06 -23.87
C GLU A 137 8.99 -28.46 -24.41
N GLY A 138 9.89 -28.88 -23.49
CA GLY A 138 11.25 -29.27 -23.80
C GLY A 138 12.18 -28.14 -24.26
N GLU A 139 11.73 -26.90 -24.21
CA GLU A 139 12.51 -25.75 -24.70
C GLU A 139 13.68 -25.44 -23.77
N ALA A 140 14.85 -25.18 -24.37
CA ALA A 140 15.98 -24.57 -23.72
C ALA A 140 15.98 -23.06 -24.05
N ALA A 141 15.41 -22.25 -23.15
CA ALA A 141 15.48 -20.80 -23.25
C ALA A 141 16.88 -20.32 -22.82
N GLY A 142 17.70 -19.98 -23.80
CA GLY A 142 19.03 -19.41 -23.62
C GLY A 142 19.01 -17.88 -23.65
N ASP A 143 20.14 -17.27 -23.32
CA ASP A 143 20.39 -15.82 -23.44
C ASP A 143 19.46 -14.90 -22.65
N VAL A 144 18.88 -15.38 -21.55
CA VAL A 144 18.09 -14.56 -20.63
C VAL A 144 19.00 -13.58 -19.90
N VAL A 145 18.92 -12.28 -20.24
CA VAL A 145 19.72 -11.24 -19.60
C VAL A 145 18.84 -10.41 -18.70
N ILE A 146 19.22 -10.32 -17.40
CA ILE A 146 18.57 -9.45 -16.43
C ILE A 146 19.53 -8.32 -16.07
N LYS A 147 19.07 -7.07 -16.24
CA LYS A 147 19.84 -5.88 -15.91
C LYS A 147 19.45 -5.37 -14.52
N LEU A 148 20.44 -5.07 -13.69
CA LEU A 148 20.23 -4.43 -12.41
C LEU A 148 20.83 -3.03 -12.42
N TRP A 149 20.12 -2.09 -11.83
CA TRP A 149 20.55 -0.70 -11.69
C TRP A 149 21.06 -0.46 -10.29
N LYS A 150 22.18 0.25 -10.16
CA LYS A 150 22.66 0.69 -8.84
C LYS A 150 21.59 1.57 -8.20
N ALA A 151 21.32 1.31 -6.93
CA ALA A 151 20.47 2.13 -6.11
C ALA A 151 21.16 3.45 -5.75
N ALA A 152 20.38 4.50 -5.58
CA ALA A 152 20.92 5.76 -5.08
C ALA A 152 21.11 5.72 -3.56
N VAL A 153 21.97 6.60 -3.08
CA VAL A 153 22.33 6.76 -1.67
C VAL A 153 22.23 8.23 -1.28
N VAL A 154 21.70 8.49 -0.08
CA VAL A 154 21.63 9.82 0.52
C VAL A 154 22.23 9.76 1.91
N THR A 155 23.18 10.65 2.21
CA THR A 155 23.82 10.77 3.53
C THR A 155 23.80 12.21 4.02
N GLY A 156 23.75 12.38 5.33
CA GLY A 156 23.80 13.67 5.98
C GLY A 156 23.88 13.54 7.49
N ARG A 157 23.75 14.67 8.16
CA ARG A 157 23.77 14.78 9.62
C ARG A 157 22.49 15.45 10.13
N ILE A 158 22.13 15.12 11.34
CA ILE A 158 21.09 15.82 12.08
C ILE A 158 21.77 16.64 13.17
N LEU A 159 21.50 17.93 13.16
CA LEU A 159 22.12 18.91 14.05
C LEU A 159 21.05 19.61 14.89
N ASP A 160 21.40 19.96 16.11
CA ASP A 160 20.60 20.82 16.96
C ASP A 160 20.77 22.32 16.60
N GLU A 161 20.20 23.23 17.38
CA GLU A 161 20.28 24.67 17.18
C GLU A 161 21.70 25.24 17.32
N ALA A 162 22.59 24.60 18.06
CA ALA A 162 23.99 24.98 18.23
C ALA A 162 24.89 24.41 17.13
N GLY A 163 24.35 23.54 16.27
CA GLY A 163 25.13 22.83 15.25
C GLY A 163 25.80 21.57 15.76
N GLU A 164 25.44 21.11 16.98
CA GLU A 164 25.95 19.86 17.54
C GLU A 164 25.19 18.65 16.99
N PRO A 165 25.84 17.50 16.80
CA PRO A 165 25.22 16.31 16.24
C PRO A 165 24.18 15.67 17.18
N LEU A 166 22.99 15.37 16.67
CA LEU A 166 21.95 14.65 17.41
C LEU A 166 22.06 13.15 17.20
N VAL A 167 22.41 12.46 18.30
CA VAL A 167 22.63 11.00 18.36
C VAL A 167 21.27 10.29 18.53
N ASN A 168 21.13 9.12 17.90
CA ASN A 168 19.93 8.27 18.01
C ASN A 168 18.62 8.96 17.58
N GLN A 169 18.74 10.03 16.78
CA GLN A 169 17.60 10.78 16.27
C GLN A 169 16.96 10.04 15.09
N VAL A 170 15.62 9.92 15.08
CA VAL A 170 14.92 9.35 13.93
C VAL A 170 14.98 10.32 12.77
N VAL A 171 15.35 9.82 11.63
CA VAL A 171 15.32 10.53 10.35
C VAL A 171 14.58 9.70 9.32
N GLY A 172 13.80 10.32 8.45
CA GLY A 172 13.05 9.68 7.38
C GLY A 172 13.39 10.27 6.03
N ILE A 173 13.28 9.44 5.00
CA ILE A 173 13.31 9.87 3.61
C ILE A 173 12.06 9.37 2.92
N VAL A 174 11.32 10.26 2.28
CA VAL A 174 10.06 9.91 1.62
C VAL A 174 10.09 10.31 0.16
N PRO A 175 9.60 9.44 -0.75
CA PRO A 175 9.39 9.83 -2.12
C PRO A 175 8.37 10.96 -2.17
N PHE A 176 8.66 11.94 -2.99
CA PHE A 176 7.78 13.06 -3.26
C PHE A 176 7.15 12.86 -4.62
N ASN A 177 5.85 12.64 -4.63
CA ASN A 177 5.14 12.50 -5.88
C ASN A 177 4.97 13.88 -6.55
N THR A 178 4.90 13.92 -7.85
CA THR A 178 4.80 15.15 -8.64
C THR A 178 3.47 15.89 -8.45
N ASP A 179 2.45 15.20 -7.94
CA ASP A 179 1.20 15.84 -7.46
C ASP A 179 1.33 16.48 -6.08
N GLY A 180 2.54 16.51 -5.50
CA GLY A 180 2.82 17.12 -4.22
C GLY A 180 2.60 16.24 -3.00
N ARG A 181 2.37 14.95 -3.20
CA ARG A 181 2.13 14.02 -2.08
C ARG A 181 3.41 13.37 -1.59
N LEU A 182 3.50 13.25 -0.27
CA LEU A 182 4.49 12.42 0.38
C LEU A 182 3.99 10.98 0.43
N LEU A 183 4.84 10.06 -0.01
CA LEU A 183 4.57 8.63 0.11
C LEU A 183 5.24 8.10 1.38
N ASN A 184 4.93 6.86 1.78
CA ASN A 184 5.66 6.22 2.87
C ASN A 184 7.08 5.95 2.43
N GLY A 185 8.03 6.19 3.31
CA GLY A 185 9.44 5.94 3.07
C GLY A 185 10.13 5.30 4.28
N PRO A 186 11.36 4.84 4.10
CA PRO A 186 12.13 4.27 5.19
C PRO A 186 12.52 5.32 6.21
N THR A 187 12.66 4.88 7.45
CA THR A 187 13.23 5.65 8.54
C THR A 187 14.41 4.91 9.14
N MET A 188 15.34 5.67 9.73
CA MET A 188 16.46 5.13 10.47
C MET A 188 16.84 6.04 11.63
N ARG A 189 17.83 5.63 12.43
CA ARG A 189 18.37 6.46 13.50
C ARG A 189 19.78 6.92 13.16
N THR A 190 20.14 8.11 13.60
CA THR A 190 21.50 8.62 13.50
C THR A 190 22.47 7.85 14.40
N ASN A 191 23.71 7.74 13.97
CA ASN A 191 24.82 7.18 14.75
C ASN A 191 25.31 8.17 15.82
N ASP A 192 26.43 7.82 16.48
CA ASP A 192 27.09 8.63 17.51
C ASP A 192 27.70 9.95 17.01
N LEU A 193 27.81 10.13 15.68
CA LEU A 193 28.23 11.36 15.03
C LEU A 193 27.05 12.16 14.44
N GLY A 194 25.81 11.78 14.78
CA GLY A 194 24.61 12.37 14.21
C GLY A 194 24.38 12.03 12.73
N GLU A 195 25.13 11.07 12.16
CA GLU A 195 25.11 10.75 10.75
C GLU A 195 24.03 9.71 10.43
N TYR A 196 23.47 9.83 9.20
CA TYR A 196 22.55 8.85 8.65
C TYR A 196 22.93 8.48 7.21
N ARG A 197 22.50 7.30 6.75
CA ARG A 197 22.74 6.80 5.40
C ARG A 197 21.54 6.02 4.89
N PHE A 198 20.75 6.60 4.00
CA PHE A 198 19.75 5.88 3.24
C PHE A 198 20.37 5.29 1.98
N SER A 199 20.23 3.99 1.81
CA SER A 199 20.66 3.25 0.62
C SER A 199 19.46 2.51 0.02
N GLY A 200 19.62 1.96 -1.19
CA GLY A 200 18.51 1.22 -1.82
C GLY A 200 17.43 2.12 -2.42
N LEU A 201 17.71 3.39 -2.62
CA LEU A 201 16.74 4.33 -3.15
C LEU A 201 16.60 4.18 -4.67
N ALA A 202 15.34 4.11 -5.12
CA ALA A 202 15.03 4.13 -6.54
C ALA A 202 15.20 5.55 -7.11
N PRO A 203 15.42 5.72 -8.42
CA PRO A 203 15.34 7.04 -9.04
C PRO A 203 14.00 7.71 -8.77
N GLY A 204 14.04 9.02 -8.48
CA GLY A 204 12.84 9.77 -8.13
C GLY A 204 13.14 11.08 -7.41
N ASN A 205 12.07 11.75 -6.98
CA ASN A 205 12.16 12.94 -6.15
C ASN A 205 11.89 12.55 -4.70
N TYR A 206 12.70 13.08 -3.79
CA TYR A 206 12.64 12.74 -2.37
C TYR A 206 12.72 14.00 -1.50
N VAL A 207 12.23 13.89 -0.28
CA VAL A 207 12.53 14.85 0.80
C VAL A 207 13.04 14.08 2.02
N VAL A 208 14.03 14.65 2.71
CA VAL A 208 14.53 14.16 3.99
C VAL A 208 13.90 14.98 5.10
N TYR A 209 13.51 14.32 6.17
CA TYR A 209 12.86 14.97 7.30
C TYR A 209 13.22 14.30 8.62
N VAL A 210 13.13 15.07 9.69
CA VAL A 210 13.22 14.61 11.07
C VAL A 210 11.84 14.72 11.68
N PRO A 211 11.14 13.61 11.90
CA PRO A 211 9.82 13.63 12.52
C PRO A 211 9.92 14.01 13.99
N GLN A 212 8.94 14.74 14.47
CA GLN A 212 8.82 15.12 15.86
C GLN A 212 7.39 14.87 16.34
N THR A 213 7.11 13.62 16.65
CA THR A 213 5.82 13.20 17.21
C THR A 213 6.01 12.89 18.68
N GLN A 214 5.35 13.62 19.55
CA GLN A 214 5.38 13.38 20.97
C GLN A 214 4.31 12.35 21.35
N VAL A 215 4.69 11.28 22.02
CA VAL A 215 3.74 10.33 22.58
C VAL A 215 3.63 10.55 24.08
N SER A 216 2.43 10.85 24.54
CA SER A 216 2.16 11.03 25.96
C SER A 216 1.01 10.14 26.43
N VAL A 217 1.05 9.78 27.69
CA VAL A 217 -0.01 9.01 28.35
C VAL A 217 -0.29 9.69 29.70
N PRO A 218 -1.55 9.90 30.10
CA PRO A 218 -1.85 10.36 31.45
C PRO A 218 -1.23 9.45 32.51
N VAL A 219 -0.65 10.05 33.56
CA VAL A 219 -0.02 9.27 34.65
C VAL A 219 -0.99 8.28 35.25
N SER A 220 -2.28 8.66 35.40
CA SER A 220 -3.33 7.77 35.88
C SER A 220 -3.48 6.49 35.04
N VAL A 221 -3.37 6.60 33.72
CA VAL A 221 -3.42 5.43 32.81
C VAL A 221 -2.15 4.58 32.92
N ALA A 222 -0.99 5.22 33.03
CA ALA A 222 0.27 4.52 33.23
C ALA A 222 0.31 3.76 34.55
N ASP A 223 -0.17 4.38 35.65
CA ASP A 223 -0.24 3.78 36.98
C ASP A 223 -1.24 2.62 37.01
N GLU A 224 -2.41 2.75 36.38
CA GLU A 224 -3.41 1.68 36.27
C GLU A 224 -2.83 0.43 35.59
N LEU A 225 -2.08 0.63 34.51
CA LEU A 225 -1.45 -0.47 33.76
C LEU A 225 -0.27 -1.11 34.51
N SER A 226 0.44 -0.33 35.34
CA SER A 226 1.61 -0.80 36.09
C SER A 226 1.23 -1.52 37.39
N SER A 227 0.09 -1.16 38.01
CA SER A 227 -0.35 -1.69 39.30
C SER A 227 -1.33 -2.86 39.19
N GLY A 228 -1.92 -3.08 38.01
CA GLY A 228 -2.83 -4.19 37.74
C GLY A 228 -2.12 -5.49 37.39
N PRO A 229 -2.81 -6.64 37.45
CA PRO A 229 -2.30 -7.86 36.84
C PRO A 229 -2.10 -7.64 35.35
N PRO A 230 -1.08 -8.30 34.71
CA PRO A 230 -0.87 -8.18 33.27
C PRO A 230 -2.18 -8.45 32.51
N ASP A 231 -2.69 -7.43 31.82
CA ASP A 231 -3.86 -7.58 30.97
C ASP A 231 -3.44 -7.93 29.54
N PRO A 232 -3.57 -9.19 29.11
CA PRO A 232 -3.20 -9.60 27.77
C PRO A 232 -3.97 -8.87 26.67
N ALA A 233 -5.14 -8.32 26.99
CA ALA A 233 -5.99 -7.59 26.06
C ALA A 233 -5.66 -6.09 26.01
N ALA A 234 -4.82 -5.56 26.90
CA ALA A 234 -4.48 -4.13 26.94
C ALA A 234 -3.91 -3.64 25.61
N GLY A 235 -2.93 -4.35 25.04
CA GLY A 235 -2.33 -4.00 23.76
C GLY A 235 -3.36 -3.96 22.63
N GLN A 236 -4.31 -4.89 22.61
CA GLN A 236 -5.38 -4.92 21.61
C GLN A 236 -6.39 -3.78 21.82
N ARG A 237 -6.74 -3.45 23.08
CA ARG A 237 -7.60 -2.30 23.38
C ARG A 237 -6.98 -1.00 22.92
N PHE A 238 -5.69 -0.77 23.18
CA PHE A 238 -4.97 0.41 22.72
C PHE A 238 -4.88 0.45 21.19
N SER A 239 -4.62 -0.69 20.53
CA SER A 239 -4.59 -0.78 19.07
C SER A 239 -5.94 -0.44 18.45
N LEU A 240 -7.05 -0.96 18.99
CA LEU A 240 -8.41 -0.68 18.49
C LEU A 240 -8.82 0.77 18.73
N ALA A 241 -8.34 1.37 19.83
CA ALA A 241 -8.57 2.76 20.15
C ALA A 241 -7.59 3.71 19.46
N ASN A 242 -6.68 3.20 18.65
CA ASN A 242 -5.55 3.95 18.06
C ASN A 242 -4.78 4.76 19.11
N ALA A 243 -4.69 4.21 20.31
CA ALA A 243 -4.00 4.83 21.42
C ALA A 243 -2.55 4.34 21.50
N PRO A 244 -1.62 5.19 21.97
CA PRO A 244 -0.26 4.76 22.21
C PRO A 244 -0.25 3.68 23.30
N SER A 245 0.48 2.59 23.04
CA SER A 245 0.76 1.60 24.08
C SER A 245 1.67 2.23 25.13
N PRO A 246 1.28 2.27 26.40
CA PRO A 246 2.16 2.78 27.44
C PRO A 246 3.38 1.87 27.57
N SER A 247 4.56 2.47 27.51
CA SER A 247 5.80 1.78 27.84
C SER A 247 6.13 2.03 29.31
N SER A 248 6.88 1.10 29.92
CA SER A 248 7.30 1.18 31.33
C SER A 248 8.33 2.28 31.64
N GLY A 249 8.69 3.11 30.65
CA GLY A 249 9.65 4.19 30.79
C GLY A 249 9.16 5.48 30.16
N GLY A 250 9.56 6.63 30.72
CA GLY A 250 9.23 7.94 30.17
C GLY A 250 9.59 9.09 31.10
N ILE A 251 9.40 10.30 30.60
CA ILE A 251 9.66 11.54 31.33
C ILE A 251 8.33 12.10 31.81
N ARG A 252 8.21 12.32 33.12
CA ARG A 252 6.99 12.92 33.69
C ARG A 252 6.99 14.43 33.49
N VAL A 253 5.95 14.93 32.84
CA VAL A 253 5.69 16.37 32.66
C VAL A 253 4.27 16.65 33.13
N GLY A 254 4.15 17.29 34.29
CA GLY A 254 2.84 17.52 34.95
C GLY A 254 2.09 16.21 35.20
N GLY A 255 0.86 16.14 34.71
CA GLY A 255 -0.02 14.96 34.81
C GLY A 255 0.18 13.91 33.73
N SER A 256 1.17 14.07 32.88
CA SER A 256 1.43 13.16 31.71
C SER A 256 2.80 12.54 31.83
N LEU A 257 2.91 11.33 31.30
CA LEU A 257 4.16 10.63 31.04
C LEU A 257 4.44 10.70 29.53
N ILE A 258 5.54 11.35 29.15
CA ILE A 258 6.03 11.30 27.77
C ILE A 258 6.80 10.00 27.62
N THR A 259 6.27 9.11 26.81
CA THR A 259 6.83 7.78 26.65
C THR A 259 7.82 7.73 25.51
N THR A 260 8.91 6.98 25.70
CA THR A 260 9.78 6.54 24.62
C THR A 260 9.18 5.27 24.04
N VAL A 261 8.78 5.29 22.79
CA VAL A 261 8.21 4.09 22.17
C VAL A 261 9.35 3.14 21.78
N PRO A 262 9.33 1.88 22.24
CA PRO A 262 10.28 0.88 21.80
C PRO A 262 10.21 0.66 20.29
N ASP A 263 11.32 0.28 19.67
CA ASP A 263 11.47 0.03 18.22
C ASP A 263 10.44 -0.94 17.61
N GLN A 264 9.66 -1.64 18.41
CA GLN A 264 8.66 -2.61 17.94
C GLN A 264 7.30 -2.02 17.58
N ALA A 265 7.05 -0.75 17.82
CA ALA A 265 5.81 -0.07 17.39
C ALA A 265 5.82 0.28 15.89
N ARG A 266 6.35 -0.60 15.05
CA ARG A 266 6.41 -0.47 13.57
C ARG A 266 5.04 -0.42 12.87
N PHE A 267 3.95 -0.55 13.61
CA PHE A 267 2.58 -0.53 13.07
C PHE A 267 1.92 0.84 13.09
N ILE A 268 2.52 1.83 13.74
CA ILE A 268 2.04 3.21 13.70
C ILE A 268 2.74 3.88 12.51
N ALA A 269 1.97 4.44 11.60
CA ALA A 269 2.46 5.01 10.34
C ALA A 269 3.38 6.23 10.52
N SER A 270 3.55 6.73 11.74
CA SER A 270 4.39 7.89 12.06
C SER A 270 5.65 7.46 12.79
N PRO A 271 6.83 7.81 12.30
CA PRO A 271 8.07 7.62 13.03
C PRO A 271 8.08 8.51 14.27
N ILE A 272 8.26 7.91 15.43
CA ILE A 272 8.23 8.63 16.71
C ILE A 272 9.65 9.05 17.07
N SER A 273 9.85 10.33 17.26
CA SER A 273 11.10 10.89 17.74
C SER A 273 10.98 11.29 19.22
N ASN A 274 12.04 11.06 19.98
CA ASN A 274 12.10 11.29 21.41
C ASN A 274 12.96 12.51 21.80
N ALA A 275 13.38 13.32 20.84
CA ALA A 275 14.15 14.49 21.17
C ALA A 275 13.29 15.54 21.87
N LEU A 276 13.36 15.56 23.19
CA LEU A 276 12.97 16.74 23.95
C LEU A 276 14.11 17.74 23.81
N ALA A 277 13.81 18.93 23.35
CA ALA A 277 14.78 20.01 23.43
C ALA A 277 15.10 20.35 24.89
N SER A 278 16.29 20.83 25.13
CA SER A 278 16.72 21.29 26.44
C SER A 278 15.73 22.30 27.03
N PRO A 279 15.59 22.38 28.36
CA PRO A 279 14.83 23.46 28.97
C PRO A 279 15.35 24.81 28.50
N GLY A 280 14.49 25.61 27.90
CA GLY A 280 14.84 26.96 27.49
C GLY A 280 15.02 27.87 28.72
N GLU A 281 15.60 29.07 28.50
CA GLU A 281 15.69 30.11 29.55
C GLU A 281 14.29 30.41 30.15
N GLY A 282 14.15 30.34 31.46
CA GLY A 282 12.97 30.73 32.22
C GLY A 282 11.88 29.66 32.35
N ASP A 283 12.23 28.41 32.61
CA ASP A 283 11.30 27.28 32.90
C ASP A 283 10.33 26.93 31.71
N ARG A 284 10.58 27.46 30.52
CA ARG A 284 9.78 27.10 29.33
C ARG A 284 10.32 25.82 28.71
N ILE A 285 9.45 24.84 28.60
CA ILE A 285 9.77 23.62 27.88
C ILE A 285 9.80 23.96 26.40
N THR A 286 10.90 23.61 25.72
CA THR A 286 11.04 23.72 24.29
C THR A 286 10.93 22.35 23.62
N VAL A 287 10.42 22.33 22.40
CA VAL A 287 10.31 21.13 21.56
C VAL A 287 10.76 21.43 20.15
N TYR A 288 11.29 20.43 19.46
CA TYR A 288 11.51 20.54 18.04
C TYR A 288 10.20 20.26 17.28
N ARG A 289 10.08 20.82 16.10
CA ARG A 289 9.01 20.47 15.13
C ARG A 289 9.57 19.52 14.08
N THR A 290 8.68 18.77 13.43
CA THR A 290 9.05 18.07 12.21
C THR A 290 9.71 19.03 11.25
N THR A 291 10.96 18.73 10.91
CA THR A 291 11.85 19.60 10.14
C THR A 291 12.33 18.87 8.90
N PHE A 292 12.26 19.52 7.75
CA PHE A 292 12.74 19.02 6.47
C PHE A 292 14.09 19.65 6.13
N HIS A 293 14.89 18.89 5.37
CA HIS A 293 16.16 19.41 4.86
C HIS A 293 15.98 20.73 4.10
N PRO A 294 16.83 21.78 4.34
CA PRO A 294 17.88 21.82 5.39
C PRO A 294 17.35 22.23 6.78
N SER A 295 16.25 22.99 6.87
CA SER A 295 15.65 23.50 8.13
C SER A 295 14.20 23.92 7.96
N ALA A 296 13.54 23.48 6.90
CA ALA A 296 12.17 23.87 6.58
C ALA A 296 11.16 23.19 7.51
N VAL A 297 10.17 23.93 7.98
CA VAL A 297 9.07 23.40 8.82
C VAL A 297 7.80 23.09 8.03
N ASN A 298 7.83 23.36 6.72
CA ASN A 298 6.73 23.07 5.80
C ASN A 298 7.24 22.25 4.60
N VAL A 299 6.48 21.26 4.17
CA VAL A 299 6.80 20.42 3.01
C VAL A 299 7.01 21.23 1.74
N GLY A 300 6.21 22.29 1.54
CA GLY A 300 6.33 23.17 0.36
C GLY A 300 7.65 23.94 0.26
N GLN A 301 8.35 24.11 1.39
CA GLN A 301 9.66 24.78 1.49
C GLN A 301 10.83 23.80 1.56
N ALA A 302 10.55 22.48 1.67
CA ALA A 302 11.56 21.45 1.73
C ALA A 302 12.37 21.38 0.43
N THR A 303 13.68 21.17 0.56
CA THR A 303 14.55 20.92 -0.59
C THR A 303 14.23 19.56 -1.18
N ARG A 304 13.87 19.53 -2.46
CA ARG A 304 13.62 18.31 -3.21
C ARG A 304 14.91 17.74 -3.75
N LEU A 305 15.17 16.50 -3.41
CA LEU A 305 16.34 15.73 -3.88
C LEU A 305 15.92 14.93 -5.11
N LYS A 306 16.50 15.23 -6.27
CA LYS A 306 16.30 14.44 -7.48
C LYS A 306 17.42 13.42 -7.58
N LEU A 307 17.07 12.13 -7.51
CA LEU A 307 18.01 11.03 -7.55
C LEU A 307 17.90 10.27 -8.87
N ALA A 308 19.02 10.01 -9.51
CA ALA A 308 19.16 9.05 -10.59
C ALA A 308 19.72 7.71 -10.06
N ALA A 309 19.69 6.67 -10.90
CA ALA A 309 20.22 5.38 -10.53
C ALA A 309 21.74 5.46 -10.30
N GLY A 310 22.17 5.06 -9.11
CA GLY A 310 23.56 5.06 -8.67
C GLY A 310 24.09 6.40 -8.19
N ASP A 311 23.23 7.40 -8.00
CA ASP A 311 23.65 8.68 -7.41
C ASP A 311 24.03 8.49 -5.93
N GLU A 312 25.07 9.21 -5.50
CA GLU A 312 25.48 9.32 -4.10
C GLU A 312 25.43 10.80 -3.70
N LEU A 313 24.37 11.19 -3.00
CA LEU A 313 24.19 12.52 -2.46
C LEU A 313 24.68 12.57 -1.02
N THR A 314 25.62 13.48 -0.75
CA THR A 314 26.20 13.71 0.58
C THR A 314 25.90 15.12 1.09
N GLY A 315 25.97 15.33 2.41
CA GLY A 315 25.76 16.66 3.02
C GLY A 315 24.28 17.08 3.01
N VAL A 316 23.35 16.13 3.01
CA VAL A 316 21.92 16.41 3.15
C VAL A 316 21.60 16.58 4.64
N ASP A 317 22.10 17.67 5.23
CA ASP A 317 21.99 17.89 6.67
C ASP A 317 20.63 18.52 7.04
N VAL A 318 20.14 18.20 8.25
CA VAL A 318 18.94 18.82 8.80
C VAL A 318 19.29 19.47 10.12
N GLN A 319 19.06 20.77 10.22
CA GLN A 319 19.24 21.52 11.46
C GLN A 319 17.90 21.79 12.13
N LEU A 320 17.76 21.33 13.37
CA LEU A 320 16.55 21.52 14.16
C LEU A 320 16.56 22.87 14.85
N GLN A 321 15.39 23.46 15.03
CA GLN A 321 15.19 24.71 15.76
C GLN A 321 14.16 24.47 16.87
N PRO A 322 14.52 24.74 18.15
CA PRO A 322 13.59 24.57 19.25
C PRO A 322 12.56 25.68 19.25
N LEU A 323 11.35 25.33 19.61
CA LEU A 323 10.23 26.25 19.78
C LEU A 323 9.64 26.10 21.19
N PRO A 324 9.21 27.21 21.83
CA PRO A 324 8.49 27.09 23.07
C PRO A 324 7.17 26.35 22.85
N GLY A 325 6.89 25.39 23.73
CA GLY A 325 5.65 24.65 23.73
C GLY A 325 4.82 24.97 24.98
N VAL A 326 3.52 24.76 24.87
CA VAL A 326 2.55 24.90 25.98
C VAL A 326 1.71 23.65 26.09
N ALA A 327 1.08 23.45 27.26
CA ALA A 327 0.17 22.33 27.44
C ALA A 327 -1.15 22.56 26.68
N LEU A 328 -1.68 21.47 26.12
CA LEU A 328 -3.00 21.39 25.54
C LEU A 328 -3.77 20.27 26.24
N SER A 329 -4.90 20.57 26.84
CA SER A 329 -5.68 19.60 27.61
C SER A 329 -7.19 19.77 27.44
N GLY A 330 -7.92 18.72 27.73
CA GLY A 330 -9.37 18.73 27.58
C GLY A 330 -10.03 17.41 27.97
N MET A 331 -11.25 17.22 27.48
CA MET A 331 -12.05 16.04 27.75
C MET A 331 -12.63 15.48 26.45
N VAL A 332 -12.68 14.15 26.35
CA VAL A 332 -13.41 13.42 25.32
C VAL A 332 -14.77 13.02 25.89
N VAL A 333 -15.83 13.37 25.18
CA VAL A 333 -17.20 13.09 25.58
C VAL A 333 -18.04 12.52 24.44
N ASP A 334 -19.05 11.75 24.76
CA ASP A 334 -20.16 11.37 23.88
C ASP A 334 -21.51 11.73 24.49
N SER A 335 -22.61 11.24 23.91
CA SER A 335 -23.97 11.47 24.46
C SER A 335 -24.21 10.82 25.81
N SER A 336 -23.38 9.87 26.24
CA SER A 336 -23.47 9.16 27.53
C SER A 336 -22.53 9.72 28.61
N GLY A 337 -21.62 10.61 28.22
CA GLY A 337 -20.67 11.25 29.14
C GLY A 337 -19.21 11.12 28.69
N PRO A 338 -18.25 11.12 29.65
CA PRO A 338 -16.83 11.00 29.38
C PRO A 338 -16.45 9.68 28.71
N VAL A 339 -15.54 9.72 27.76
CA VAL A 339 -15.08 8.54 27.00
C VAL A 339 -13.64 8.19 27.36
N PRO A 340 -13.42 7.09 28.11
CA PRO A 340 -12.08 6.65 28.48
C PRO A 340 -11.39 5.84 27.37
N GLY A 341 -10.04 5.82 27.42
CA GLY A 341 -9.20 4.92 26.63
C GLY A 341 -9.22 5.19 25.10
N LEU A 342 -9.59 6.39 24.68
CA LEU A 342 -9.59 6.77 23.27
C LEU A 342 -8.29 7.47 22.91
N GLY A 343 -7.63 7.03 21.81
CA GLY A 343 -6.46 7.70 21.27
C GLY A 343 -6.81 9.03 20.61
N LEU A 344 -6.01 10.05 20.88
CA LEU A 344 -6.11 11.37 20.28
C LEU A 344 -4.80 11.70 19.55
N HIS A 345 -4.94 12.24 18.36
CA HIS A 345 -3.86 12.60 17.46
C HIS A 345 -3.90 14.10 17.18
N LEU A 346 -2.78 14.76 17.35
CA LEU A 346 -2.63 16.19 17.08
C LEU A 346 -1.92 16.41 15.75
N MET A 347 -2.69 16.87 14.76
CA MET A 347 -2.24 17.05 13.38
C MET A 347 -2.17 18.53 13.01
N PRO A 348 -1.16 19.01 12.26
CA PRO A 348 -1.14 20.36 11.76
C PRO A 348 -2.33 20.63 10.81
N ALA A 349 -3.04 21.75 11.00
CA ALA A 349 -4.21 22.08 10.20
C ALA A 349 -3.87 22.54 8.77
N GLU A 350 -2.67 23.07 8.55
CA GLU A 350 -2.29 23.74 7.28
C GLU A 350 -1.67 22.81 6.24
N GLN A 351 -1.37 21.56 6.60
CA GLN A 351 -0.58 20.67 5.76
C GLN A 351 -1.42 19.67 4.94
N GLY A 352 -2.72 19.86 4.88
CA GLY A 352 -3.59 19.07 3.99
C GLY A 352 -3.47 17.55 4.22
N GLU A 353 -3.39 16.84 3.14
CA GLU A 353 -3.52 15.39 3.07
C GLU A 353 -2.25 14.60 3.39
N ASP A 354 -1.10 15.27 3.46
CA ASP A 354 0.21 14.66 3.78
C ASP A 354 0.51 14.64 5.29
N ALA A 355 -0.45 15.03 6.09
CA ALA A 355 -0.26 15.30 7.52
C ALA A 355 0.10 14.07 8.35
N ALA A 356 -0.07 12.84 7.87
CA ALA A 356 0.23 11.64 8.66
C ALA A 356 1.70 11.53 9.11
N ILE A 357 2.64 12.05 8.31
CA ILE A 357 4.06 12.11 8.70
C ILE A 357 4.39 13.35 9.53
N LEU A 358 3.43 14.24 9.70
CA LEU A 358 3.57 15.53 10.37
C LEU A 358 2.83 15.55 11.70
N GLU A 359 2.38 14.40 12.18
CA GLU A 359 1.74 14.29 13.48
C GLU A 359 2.64 14.88 14.58
N VAL A 360 2.10 15.81 15.34
CA VAL A 360 2.82 16.54 16.37
C VAL A 360 2.78 15.80 17.71
N GLY A 361 1.66 15.15 17.97
CA GLY A 361 1.51 14.44 19.21
C GLY A 361 0.39 13.42 19.21
N MET A 362 0.55 12.43 20.08
CA MET A 362 -0.39 11.36 20.33
C MET A 362 -0.59 11.19 21.84
N THR A 363 -1.82 11.04 22.28
CA THR A 363 -2.18 10.76 23.68
C THR A 363 -3.39 9.84 23.78
N VAL A 364 -3.80 9.52 24.99
CA VAL A 364 -4.99 8.70 25.27
C VAL A 364 -5.81 9.39 26.37
N SER A 365 -7.15 9.25 26.33
CA SER A 365 -8.01 9.73 27.40
C SER A 365 -7.96 8.81 28.63
N ASP A 366 -7.96 9.38 29.84
CA ASP A 366 -7.97 8.65 31.10
C ASP A 366 -9.39 8.11 31.46
N SER A 367 -9.54 7.47 32.60
CA SER A 367 -10.82 6.90 33.08
C SER A 367 -11.95 7.91 33.18
N ARG A 368 -11.63 9.21 33.25
CA ARG A 368 -12.61 10.33 33.32
C ARG A 368 -12.79 11.01 31.97
N GLY A 369 -12.19 10.47 30.90
CA GLY A 369 -12.18 11.06 29.56
C GLY A 369 -11.21 12.24 29.40
N ALA A 370 -10.41 12.56 30.42
CA ALA A 370 -9.45 13.66 30.33
C ALA A 370 -8.22 13.26 29.51
N PHE A 371 -7.71 14.20 28.73
CA PHE A 371 -6.50 14.03 27.94
C PHE A 371 -5.56 15.24 28.05
N ALA A 372 -4.27 15.04 27.83
CA ALA A 372 -3.31 16.11 27.78
C ALA A 372 -2.17 15.81 26.80
N PHE A 373 -1.78 16.84 26.06
CA PHE A 373 -0.51 16.96 25.36
C PHE A 373 0.35 17.93 26.16
N PRO A 374 1.39 17.44 26.83
CA PRO A 374 2.12 18.27 27.79
C PRO A 374 2.89 19.43 27.16
N VAL A 375 3.33 19.27 25.92
CA VAL A 375 4.12 20.31 25.22
C VAL A 375 3.76 20.34 23.74
N VAL A 376 3.09 21.40 23.33
CA VAL A 376 2.66 21.62 21.94
C VAL A 376 3.19 22.98 21.47
N PRO A 377 3.90 23.04 20.35
CA PRO A 377 4.32 24.31 19.74
C PRO A 377 3.12 25.18 19.34
N SER A 378 3.28 26.49 19.29
CA SER A 378 2.25 27.38 18.77
C SER A 378 1.90 27.02 17.32
N GLY A 379 0.61 27.01 16.98
CA GLY A 379 0.14 26.64 15.64
C GLY A 379 -1.37 26.40 15.58
N ARG A 380 -1.82 26.06 14.37
CA ARG A 380 -3.20 25.62 14.12
C ARG A 380 -3.20 24.11 13.94
N TYR A 381 -4.06 23.42 14.65
CA TYR A 381 -4.10 21.97 14.69
C TYR A 381 -5.50 21.42 14.52
N MET A 382 -5.56 20.15 14.12
CA MET A 382 -6.75 19.31 14.18
C MET A 382 -6.49 18.23 15.22
N LEU A 383 -7.30 18.19 16.26
CA LEU A 383 -7.41 17.05 17.18
C LEU A 383 -8.28 16.01 16.53
N VAL A 384 -7.73 14.84 16.31
CA VAL A 384 -8.43 13.74 15.67
C VAL A 384 -8.43 12.54 16.58
N ALA A 385 -9.59 11.94 16.71
CA ALA A 385 -9.75 10.71 17.47
C ALA A 385 -10.62 9.73 16.69
N TRP A 386 -10.26 8.45 16.74
CA TRP A 386 -11.10 7.40 16.15
C TRP A 386 -10.89 6.08 16.86
N ARG A 387 -11.92 5.29 16.89
CA ARG A 387 -11.93 3.91 17.37
C ARG A 387 -12.54 3.01 16.31
N VAL A 388 -11.83 1.97 15.96
CA VAL A 388 -12.37 0.93 15.07
C VAL A 388 -13.37 0.10 15.84
N GLY A 389 -14.61 0.00 15.38
CA GLY A 389 -15.61 -0.87 16.00
C GLY A 389 -15.17 -2.33 15.94
N GLY A 390 -15.30 -3.04 17.04
CA GLY A 390 -14.94 -4.44 17.12
C GLY A 390 -15.76 -5.29 16.14
N VAL A 391 -15.10 -5.84 15.11
CA VAL A 391 -15.65 -6.92 14.30
C VAL A 391 -14.87 -8.18 14.66
N PRO A 392 -15.50 -9.27 15.07
CA PRO A 392 -14.83 -10.55 15.19
C PRO A 392 -14.33 -10.94 13.81
N THR A 393 -13.04 -10.79 13.53
CA THR A 393 -12.42 -11.35 12.33
C THR A 393 -12.33 -12.85 12.53
N GLY A 394 -13.19 -13.59 11.85
CA GLY A 394 -13.33 -15.06 11.97
C GLY A 394 -12.13 -15.89 11.54
N ASN A 395 -10.93 -15.31 11.47
CA ASN A 395 -9.70 -16.02 11.05
C ASN A 395 -8.51 -15.83 11.99
N GLN A 396 -8.72 -15.33 13.21
CA GLN A 396 -7.65 -15.33 14.22
C GLN A 396 -7.75 -16.62 15.05
N GLN A 397 -6.79 -17.48 14.84
CA GLN A 397 -6.59 -18.70 15.60
C GLN A 397 -6.43 -18.39 17.09
N LYS A 398 -7.44 -18.80 17.85
CA LYS A 398 -7.62 -18.74 19.32
C LYS A 398 -7.94 -17.37 19.92
N PRO A 399 -9.07 -17.28 20.62
CA PRO A 399 -9.43 -16.09 21.37
C PRO A 399 -8.48 -15.94 22.57
N PHE A 400 -7.65 -14.91 22.52
CA PHE A 400 -7.07 -14.41 23.76
C PHE A 400 -8.19 -13.63 24.46
N ALA A 401 -8.56 -14.11 25.64
CA ALA A 401 -9.47 -13.51 26.61
C ALA A 401 -10.81 -12.98 26.04
N ASP A 402 -11.88 -13.40 26.65
CA ASP A 402 -13.28 -13.05 26.48
C ASP A 402 -13.61 -12.14 25.26
N PRO A 403 -13.94 -12.74 24.10
CA PRO A 403 -14.23 -11.96 22.90
C PRO A 403 -15.45 -11.05 23.04
N THR A 404 -16.26 -11.22 24.07
CA THR A 404 -17.47 -10.42 24.32
C THR A 404 -17.14 -9.01 24.79
N ARG A 405 -16.04 -8.80 25.54
CA ARG A 405 -15.67 -7.48 26.04
C ARG A 405 -15.03 -6.55 24.99
N VAL A 406 -14.36 -7.09 23.97
CA VAL A 406 -13.74 -6.30 22.91
C VAL A 406 -14.72 -6.04 21.76
N ALA A 407 -15.69 -6.94 21.56
CA ALA A 407 -16.67 -6.86 20.48
C ALA A 407 -17.76 -5.78 20.70
N GLU A 408 -17.90 -5.27 21.89
CA GLU A 408 -19.03 -4.40 22.28
C GLU A 408 -18.76 -2.90 22.14
N GLN A 409 -17.51 -2.48 21.88
CA GLN A 409 -17.26 -1.06 21.71
C GLN A 409 -17.57 -0.62 20.25
N PRO A 410 -18.59 0.24 20.07
CA PRO A 410 -18.90 0.76 18.75
C PRO A 410 -17.74 1.60 18.22
N GLY A 411 -17.59 1.64 16.89
CA GLY A 411 -16.71 2.59 16.27
C GLY A 411 -17.07 4.02 16.67
N ALA A 412 -16.10 4.91 16.66
CA ALA A 412 -16.30 6.30 17.02
C ALA A 412 -15.24 7.18 16.32
N TRP A 413 -15.57 8.44 16.10
CA TRP A 413 -14.62 9.40 15.54
C TRP A 413 -14.91 10.83 16.03
N ALA A 414 -13.89 11.68 16.01
CA ALA A 414 -14.01 13.11 16.22
C ALA A 414 -12.91 13.86 15.45
N ILE A 415 -13.23 15.05 15.01
CA ILE A 415 -12.28 16.04 14.49
C ILE A 415 -12.60 17.37 15.14
N GLN A 416 -11.64 17.94 15.88
CA GLN A 416 -11.79 19.20 16.58
C GLN A 416 -10.66 20.14 16.20
N PRO A 417 -10.93 21.29 15.52
CA PRO A 417 -9.91 22.32 15.30
C PRO A 417 -9.48 22.95 16.62
N VAL A 418 -8.18 23.19 16.78
CA VAL A 418 -7.58 23.82 17.95
C VAL A 418 -6.51 24.81 17.50
N VAL A 419 -6.48 25.98 18.14
CA VAL A 419 -5.42 26.97 17.97
C VAL A 419 -4.61 27.05 19.25
N VAL A 420 -3.32 26.78 19.16
CA VAL A 420 -2.37 26.82 20.26
C VAL A 420 -1.52 28.10 20.10
N GLY A 421 -1.58 28.98 21.08
CA GLY A 421 -0.76 30.18 21.15
C GLY A 421 0.42 30.04 22.12
N ASN A 422 0.77 31.11 22.82
CA ASN A 422 1.88 31.13 23.80
C ASN A 422 1.44 30.86 25.25
N ARG A 423 0.19 30.45 25.42
CA ARG A 423 -0.38 30.11 26.75
C ARG A 423 -1.00 28.72 26.70
N PRO A 424 -1.04 28.00 27.81
CA PRO A 424 -1.74 26.72 27.90
C PRO A 424 -3.17 26.84 27.35
N VAL A 425 -3.60 25.81 26.65
CA VAL A 425 -4.98 25.65 26.15
C VAL A 425 -5.64 24.59 27.03
N GLU A 426 -6.63 24.96 27.76
CA GLU A 426 -7.33 24.10 28.71
C GLU A 426 -8.79 23.93 28.29
N SER A 427 -9.44 22.88 28.83
CA SER A 427 -10.88 22.66 28.67
C SER A 427 -11.37 22.46 27.24
N VAL A 428 -10.51 21.91 26.33
CA VAL A 428 -10.95 21.54 25.01
C VAL A 428 -11.90 20.35 25.08
N THR A 429 -13.11 20.51 24.53
CA THR A 429 -14.09 19.42 24.48
C THR A 429 -14.03 18.76 23.12
N VAL A 430 -13.73 17.45 23.10
CA VAL A 430 -13.74 16.61 21.92
C VAL A 430 -14.99 15.74 21.95
N THR A 431 -15.98 16.05 21.14
CA THR A 431 -17.23 15.28 21.08
C THR A 431 -17.13 14.21 20.00
N ILE A 432 -17.18 12.95 20.41
CA ILE A 432 -17.13 11.82 19.49
C ILE A 432 -18.50 11.53 18.87
N ARG A 433 -18.49 11.05 17.68
CA ARG A 433 -19.65 10.70 16.87
C ARG A 433 -19.61 9.23 16.46
N PRO A 434 -20.77 8.60 16.21
CA PRO A 434 -20.81 7.26 15.65
C PRO A 434 -20.24 7.24 14.23
N PRO A 435 -19.66 6.12 13.78
CA PRO A 435 -19.21 5.96 12.41
C PRO A 435 -20.41 5.90 11.46
N VAL A 436 -20.14 6.29 10.21
CA VAL A 436 -21.11 6.24 9.14
C VAL A 436 -21.24 4.81 8.62
N THR A 437 -22.46 4.42 8.29
CA THR A 437 -22.76 3.16 7.61
C THR A 437 -22.99 3.41 6.12
N VAL A 438 -22.39 2.58 5.28
CA VAL A 438 -22.64 2.58 3.84
C VAL A 438 -23.43 1.34 3.47
N THR A 439 -24.62 1.52 2.89
CA THR A 439 -25.50 0.41 2.50
C THR A 439 -25.80 0.45 1.01
N GLY A 440 -26.05 -0.73 0.46
CA GLY A 440 -26.37 -0.87 -0.95
C GLY A 440 -26.62 -2.30 -1.37
N ARG A 441 -26.42 -2.59 -2.64
CA ARG A 441 -26.59 -3.93 -3.22
C ARG A 441 -25.56 -4.23 -4.29
N VAL A 442 -25.37 -5.52 -4.54
CA VAL A 442 -24.57 -6.04 -5.64
C VAL A 442 -25.52 -6.57 -6.72
N GLU A 443 -25.28 -6.17 -7.95
CA GLU A 443 -26.02 -6.61 -9.13
C GLU A 443 -25.10 -7.34 -10.11
N PHE A 444 -25.65 -8.32 -10.82
CA PHE A 444 -24.95 -9.09 -11.84
C PHE A 444 -25.64 -8.90 -13.19
N ALA A 445 -24.98 -8.18 -14.08
CA ALA A 445 -25.45 -7.91 -15.45
C ALA A 445 -24.81 -8.92 -16.42
N GLY A 446 -25.53 -10.00 -16.70
CA GLY A 446 -25.07 -11.04 -17.61
C GLY A 446 -25.90 -12.32 -17.49
N ALA A 447 -25.53 -13.30 -18.32
CA ALA A 447 -26.20 -14.61 -18.38
C ALA A 447 -25.38 -15.74 -17.71
N SER A 448 -24.14 -15.48 -17.35
CA SER A 448 -23.27 -16.47 -16.70
C SER A 448 -23.76 -16.80 -15.29
N GLU A 449 -23.44 -18.00 -14.83
CA GLU A 449 -23.77 -18.44 -13.48
C GLU A 449 -23.16 -17.48 -12.43
N ARG A 450 -23.97 -17.08 -11.47
CA ARG A 450 -23.52 -16.20 -10.38
C ARG A 450 -22.56 -16.93 -9.45
N PRO A 451 -21.59 -16.25 -8.83
CA PRO A 451 -20.73 -16.85 -7.83
C PRO A 451 -21.56 -17.48 -6.70
N ALA A 452 -21.14 -18.65 -6.24
CA ALA A 452 -21.83 -19.38 -5.17
C ALA A 452 -21.97 -18.53 -3.89
N ALA A 453 -23.09 -18.70 -3.18
CA ALA A 453 -23.43 -17.95 -1.98
C ALA A 453 -22.35 -17.97 -0.91
N GLU A 454 -21.74 -19.14 -0.68
CA GLU A 454 -20.66 -19.32 0.29
C GLU A 454 -19.43 -18.47 -0.06
N ARG A 455 -19.14 -18.33 -1.35
CA ARG A 455 -18.01 -17.54 -1.83
C ARG A 455 -18.25 -16.04 -1.69
N LEU A 456 -19.50 -15.60 -1.86
CA LEU A 456 -19.90 -14.23 -1.59
C LEU A 456 -19.83 -13.92 -0.08
N GLN A 457 -20.22 -14.88 0.79
CA GLN A 457 -20.17 -14.69 2.24
C GLN A 457 -18.76 -14.64 2.80
N SER A 458 -17.88 -15.56 2.35
CA SER A 458 -16.55 -15.73 2.94
C SER A 458 -15.47 -14.85 2.31
N GLY A 459 -15.62 -14.47 1.04
CA GLY A 459 -14.59 -13.78 0.27
C GLY A 459 -14.95 -12.40 -0.24
N PHE A 460 -16.22 -11.96 -0.06
CA PHE A 460 -16.66 -10.68 -0.57
C PHE A 460 -16.49 -9.59 0.47
N SER A 461 -15.38 -8.87 0.40
CA SER A 461 -15.12 -7.72 1.26
C SER A 461 -15.04 -6.45 0.41
N VAL A 462 -15.98 -5.55 0.60
CA VAL A 462 -15.92 -4.22 0.01
C VAL A 462 -15.12 -3.32 0.94
N THR A 463 -14.07 -2.74 0.42
CA THR A 463 -13.26 -1.76 1.16
C THR A 463 -13.68 -0.35 0.78
N VAL A 464 -13.77 0.50 1.78
CA VAL A 464 -13.93 1.94 1.62
C VAL A 464 -12.68 2.59 2.15
N TRP A 465 -11.97 3.34 1.31
CA TRP A 465 -10.76 4.04 1.72
C TRP A 465 -10.82 5.50 1.30
N GLU A 466 -10.26 6.34 2.13
CA GLU A 466 -10.22 7.77 1.88
C GLU A 466 -9.37 8.11 0.65
N ALA A 467 -9.87 8.99 -0.20
CA ALA A 467 -9.22 9.38 -1.44
C ALA A 467 -7.90 10.11 -1.20
N ARG A 468 -7.85 10.86 -0.10
CA ARG A 468 -6.74 11.71 0.29
C ARG A 468 -6.59 11.65 1.80
N SER A 469 -6.11 10.53 2.32
CA SER A 469 -6.09 10.29 3.75
C SER A 469 -5.03 11.12 4.45
N LEU A 470 -5.45 12.01 5.34
CA LEU A 470 -4.65 12.43 6.48
C LEU A 470 -4.17 11.20 7.30
N PHE A 471 -4.87 10.09 7.15
CA PHE A 471 -4.78 8.91 7.98
C PHE A 471 -4.89 7.67 7.10
N ARG A 472 -3.82 7.28 6.39
CA ARG A 472 -3.79 6.06 5.54
C ARG A 472 -4.24 4.78 6.24
N THR A 473 -4.34 4.82 7.56
CA THR A 473 -4.74 3.69 8.40
C THR A 473 -6.21 3.73 8.86
N ILE A 474 -6.90 4.87 8.76
CA ILE A 474 -8.25 5.02 9.33
C ILE A 474 -9.34 4.48 8.42
N GLY A 475 -9.14 4.45 7.13
CA GLY A 475 -10.16 4.05 6.17
C GLY A 475 -10.37 2.55 6.01
N ALA A 476 -9.84 1.72 6.88
CA ALA A 476 -10.16 0.31 6.87
C ALA A 476 -11.57 0.13 7.45
N SER A 477 -12.55 0.05 6.57
CA SER A 477 -13.90 -0.33 6.98
C SER A 477 -13.85 -1.66 7.71
N SER A 478 -14.25 -1.67 8.95
CA SER A 478 -14.38 -2.88 9.72
C SER A 478 -15.57 -3.70 9.20
N GLY A 479 -15.33 -4.53 8.20
CA GLY A 479 -16.22 -5.57 7.77
C GLY A 479 -17.42 -5.12 6.95
N SER A 480 -17.33 -5.32 5.66
CA SER A 480 -18.50 -5.41 4.80
C SER A 480 -19.17 -6.78 4.98
N ARG A 481 -20.48 -6.80 5.01
CA ARG A 481 -21.27 -8.03 4.92
C ARG A 481 -22.14 -7.94 3.66
N ILE A 482 -22.15 -9.03 2.91
CA ILE A 482 -23.12 -9.24 1.86
C ILE A 482 -24.13 -10.29 2.31
N ASP A 483 -25.40 -10.01 2.06
CA ASP A 483 -26.45 -11.02 2.11
C ASP A 483 -26.46 -11.74 0.75
N PRO A 484 -26.08 -13.01 0.68
CA PRO A 484 -25.93 -13.70 -0.59
C PRO A 484 -27.26 -13.98 -1.31
N GLN A 485 -28.39 -13.93 -0.60
CA GLN A 485 -29.71 -14.14 -1.18
C GLN A 485 -30.23 -12.86 -1.85
N THR A 486 -30.07 -11.73 -1.17
CA THR A 486 -30.59 -10.44 -1.63
C THR A 486 -29.53 -9.58 -2.34
N GLY A 487 -28.25 -9.92 -2.25
CA GLY A 487 -27.15 -9.10 -2.74
C GLY A 487 -26.93 -7.83 -1.91
N ARG A 488 -27.64 -7.66 -0.79
CA ARG A 488 -27.53 -6.46 0.05
C ARG A 488 -26.17 -6.39 0.72
N ILE A 489 -25.53 -5.23 0.67
CA ILE A 489 -24.27 -4.95 1.34
C ILE A 489 -24.45 -3.95 2.48
N THR A 490 -23.69 -4.16 3.54
CA THR A 490 -23.61 -3.23 4.67
C THR A 490 -22.14 -3.10 5.06
N ILE A 491 -21.61 -1.88 4.95
CA ILE A 491 -20.24 -1.51 5.34
C ILE A 491 -20.36 -0.60 6.55
N ARG A 492 -19.84 -1.04 7.68
CA ARG A 492 -19.91 -0.31 8.94
C ARG A 492 -18.56 0.30 9.30
N GLY A 493 -18.57 1.33 10.11
CA GLY A 493 -17.35 1.87 10.71
C GLY A 493 -16.57 2.81 9.80
N VAL A 494 -17.22 3.46 8.84
CA VAL A 494 -16.59 4.48 8.01
C VAL A 494 -16.53 5.79 8.78
N SER A 495 -15.33 6.30 8.96
CA SER A 495 -15.08 7.60 9.62
C SER A 495 -13.67 8.10 9.26
N PRO A 496 -13.41 9.38 9.30
CA PRO A 496 -14.25 10.56 9.50
C PRO A 496 -14.89 11.07 8.18
N PRO A 497 -15.59 12.22 8.16
CA PRO A 497 -16.05 12.86 6.92
C PRO A 497 -14.90 13.12 5.97
N GLY A 498 -15.09 12.83 4.70
CA GLY A 498 -14.05 12.98 3.70
C GLY A 498 -14.47 12.51 2.31
N ARG A 499 -13.50 12.37 1.42
CA ARG A 499 -13.69 11.79 0.09
C ARG A 499 -13.18 10.37 0.07
N TYR A 500 -14.01 9.44 -0.40
CA TYR A 500 -13.74 8.01 -0.33
C TYR A 500 -13.89 7.32 -1.69
N PHE A 501 -13.18 6.21 -1.86
CA PHE A 501 -13.40 5.25 -2.93
C PHE A 501 -14.04 3.99 -2.36
N ILE A 502 -14.88 3.34 -3.16
CA ILE A 502 -15.35 1.98 -2.88
C ILE A 502 -14.56 1.01 -3.76
N GLY A 503 -13.98 -0.01 -3.14
CA GLY A 503 -13.25 -1.07 -3.82
C GLY A 503 -13.88 -2.43 -3.54
N PRO A 504 -14.76 -2.89 -4.43
CA PRO A 504 -15.27 -4.24 -4.34
C PRO A 504 -14.20 -5.25 -4.73
N PRO A 505 -14.28 -6.49 -4.25
CA PRO A 505 -13.31 -7.53 -4.58
C PRO A 505 -13.38 -7.93 -6.04
N ALA A 506 -12.26 -8.40 -6.57
CA ALA A 506 -12.26 -9.10 -7.85
C ALA A 506 -13.01 -10.43 -7.70
N LEU A 507 -13.93 -10.70 -8.62
CA LEU A 507 -14.63 -11.97 -8.70
C LEU A 507 -13.94 -12.92 -9.70
N PRO A 508 -14.17 -14.24 -9.61
CA PRO A 508 -13.68 -15.17 -10.61
C PRO A 508 -14.26 -14.85 -11.99
N ALA A 509 -13.47 -15.12 -13.03
CA ALA A 509 -13.99 -15.04 -14.39
C ALA A 509 -15.28 -15.87 -14.56
N PRO A 510 -16.23 -15.38 -15.35
CA PRO A 510 -16.14 -14.24 -16.26
C PRO A 510 -16.48 -12.87 -15.64
N TRP A 511 -16.80 -12.81 -14.34
CA TRP A 511 -17.33 -11.60 -13.71
C TRP A 511 -16.27 -10.53 -13.50
N THR A 512 -16.52 -9.33 -13.96
CA THR A 512 -15.69 -8.14 -13.76
C THR A 512 -16.53 -6.97 -13.29
N LEU A 513 -15.96 -6.06 -12.49
CA LEU A 513 -16.65 -4.86 -12.06
C LEU A 513 -17.00 -3.99 -13.27
N GLU A 514 -18.28 -3.71 -13.46
CA GLU A 514 -18.78 -2.79 -14.49
C GLU A 514 -18.86 -1.36 -13.94
N SER A 515 -19.66 -1.16 -12.90
CA SER A 515 -19.91 0.17 -12.34
C SER A 515 -20.21 0.15 -10.84
N ILE A 516 -19.99 1.30 -10.21
CA ILE A 516 -20.45 1.63 -8.86
C ILE A 516 -21.24 2.93 -8.96
N THR A 517 -22.49 2.94 -8.50
CA THR A 517 -23.27 4.17 -8.40
C THR A 517 -23.73 4.44 -6.99
N ILE A 518 -23.85 5.70 -6.62
CA ILE A 518 -24.35 6.16 -5.32
C ILE A 518 -25.40 7.22 -5.56
N GLY A 519 -26.65 6.93 -5.17
CA GLY A 519 -27.77 7.81 -5.48
C GLY A 519 -27.92 8.08 -6.99
N GLY A 520 -27.61 7.09 -7.84
CA GLY A 520 -27.64 7.19 -9.30
C GLY A 520 -26.45 7.93 -9.93
N ARG A 521 -25.47 8.42 -9.16
CA ARG A 521 -24.24 9.06 -9.67
C ARG A 521 -23.10 8.06 -9.77
N ASP A 522 -22.33 8.14 -10.86
CA ASP A 522 -21.14 7.28 -11.04
C ASP A 522 -20.04 7.58 -10.00
N ALA A 523 -19.65 6.57 -9.27
CA ALA A 523 -18.57 6.55 -8.30
C ALA A 523 -17.57 5.43 -8.58
N THR A 524 -17.58 4.84 -9.77
CA THR A 524 -16.79 3.64 -10.11
C THR A 524 -15.29 3.86 -9.95
N ASP A 525 -14.79 4.95 -10.52
CA ASP A 525 -13.36 5.33 -10.51
C ASP A 525 -13.20 6.77 -10.02
N ALA A 526 -14.16 7.27 -9.23
CA ALA A 526 -14.17 8.61 -8.69
C ALA A 526 -14.43 8.59 -7.19
N ALA A 527 -13.77 9.49 -6.47
CA ALA A 527 -14.01 9.65 -5.05
C ALA A 527 -15.37 10.33 -4.80
N PHE A 528 -16.13 9.80 -3.87
CA PHE A 528 -17.39 10.38 -3.41
C PHE A 528 -17.25 10.95 -1.99
N ALA A 529 -18.09 11.91 -1.63
CA ALA A 529 -18.09 12.51 -0.32
C ALA A 529 -18.87 11.66 0.68
N ILE A 530 -18.29 11.40 1.84
CA ILE A 530 -18.96 10.90 3.04
C ILE A 530 -18.94 12.03 4.07
N GLY A 531 -20.13 12.43 4.53
CA GLY A 531 -20.31 13.37 5.62
C GLY A 531 -20.48 12.66 6.97
N ASP A 532 -21.34 13.20 7.80
CA ASP A 532 -21.70 12.68 9.12
C ASP A 532 -23.01 11.87 9.11
N THR A 533 -23.57 11.60 7.92
CA THR A 533 -24.80 10.82 7.71
C THR A 533 -24.51 9.54 6.95
N ASP A 534 -25.33 8.53 7.19
CA ASP A 534 -25.24 7.25 6.48
C ASP A 534 -25.41 7.43 4.97
N VAL A 535 -24.63 6.65 4.23
CA VAL A 535 -24.71 6.60 2.77
C VAL A 535 -25.58 5.42 2.38
N THR A 536 -26.63 5.69 1.65
CA THR A 536 -27.55 4.67 1.16
C THR A 536 -27.51 4.61 -0.36
N ASP A 537 -28.15 3.58 -0.92
CA ASP A 537 -28.33 3.42 -2.37
C ASP A 537 -27.01 3.28 -3.16
N VAL A 538 -26.06 2.54 -2.60
CA VAL A 538 -24.86 2.10 -3.33
C VAL A 538 -25.23 0.90 -4.18
N VAL A 539 -24.98 0.97 -5.48
CA VAL A 539 -25.16 -0.16 -6.40
C VAL A 539 -23.82 -0.54 -7.00
N ILE A 540 -23.39 -1.78 -6.78
CA ILE A 540 -22.15 -2.35 -7.35
C ILE A 540 -22.57 -3.35 -8.43
N THR A 541 -22.28 -3.04 -9.68
CA THR A 541 -22.66 -3.89 -10.82
C THR A 541 -21.45 -4.64 -11.35
N TYR A 542 -21.58 -5.96 -11.48
CA TYR A 542 -20.63 -6.83 -12.18
C TYR A 542 -21.23 -7.27 -13.52
N THR A 543 -20.35 -7.42 -14.52
CA THR A 543 -20.71 -7.93 -15.85
C THR A 543 -19.88 -9.14 -16.22
N ASP A 544 -20.46 -10.06 -16.99
CA ASP A 544 -19.77 -11.17 -17.65
C ASP A 544 -19.28 -10.84 -19.08
N ARG A 545 -19.53 -9.60 -19.54
CA ARG A 545 -19.16 -9.11 -20.88
C ARG A 545 -18.34 -7.83 -20.78
N PRO A 546 -17.10 -7.91 -20.28
CA PRO A 546 -16.24 -6.73 -20.21
C PRO A 546 -15.85 -6.24 -21.61
N ALA A 547 -15.71 -4.92 -21.74
CA ALA A 547 -15.07 -4.37 -22.93
C ALA A 547 -13.59 -4.73 -22.98
N SER A 548 -13.04 -4.87 -24.18
CA SER A 548 -11.64 -5.15 -24.40
C SER A 548 -11.02 -4.12 -25.35
N LEU A 549 -9.69 -3.93 -25.22
CA LEU A 549 -8.93 -3.07 -26.12
C LEU A 549 -7.66 -3.82 -26.55
N SER A 550 -7.50 -3.96 -27.84
CA SER A 550 -6.35 -4.61 -28.45
C SER A 550 -5.80 -3.81 -29.63
N GLY A 551 -4.60 -4.12 -30.07
CA GLY A 551 -4.01 -3.48 -31.24
C GLY A 551 -2.58 -3.86 -31.45
N THR A 552 -1.95 -3.18 -32.40
CA THR A 552 -0.55 -3.32 -32.73
C THR A 552 0.17 -1.97 -32.69
N VAL A 553 1.42 -1.98 -32.27
CA VAL A 553 2.29 -0.81 -32.30
C VAL A 553 3.34 -1.06 -33.39
N ALA A 554 3.44 -0.15 -34.35
CA ALA A 554 4.49 -0.19 -35.34
C ALA A 554 5.84 0.10 -34.65
N LEU A 555 6.70 -0.93 -34.57
CA LEU A 555 8.02 -0.84 -33.94
C LEU A 555 9.07 -0.46 -35.00
N PRO A 556 10.08 0.38 -34.67
CA PRO A 556 11.18 0.69 -35.55
C PRO A 556 12.00 -0.58 -35.91
N LYS A 557 12.35 -0.79 -37.16
CA LYS A 557 13.09 -1.96 -37.64
C LYS A 557 14.53 -2.10 -37.08
N THR A 558 15.05 -1.06 -36.44
CA THR A 558 16.44 -0.97 -36.00
C THR A 558 16.70 -1.44 -34.58
N ALA A 559 15.65 -1.80 -33.83
CA ALA A 559 15.80 -2.22 -32.46
C ALA A 559 15.44 -3.70 -32.32
N GLY A 560 16.44 -4.55 -32.38
CA GLY A 560 16.29 -5.94 -31.92
C GLY A 560 15.63 -5.95 -30.54
N ASP A 561 14.53 -6.66 -30.41
CA ASP A 561 13.80 -6.85 -29.15
C ASP A 561 13.12 -5.61 -28.53
N ALA A 562 12.81 -4.61 -29.33
CA ALA A 562 12.24 -3.35 -28.88
C ALA A 562 10.72 -3.42 -28.74
N GLY A 563 10.22 -3.91 -27.61
CA GLY A 563 8.83 -3.67 -27.22
C GLY A 563 8.60 -2.18 -26.93
N ALA A 564 7.37 -1.71 -27.11
CA ALA A 564 6.92 -0.38 -26.70
C ALA A 564 6.05 -0.47 -25.45
N SER A 565 6.09 0.55 -24.63
CA SER A 565 5.11 0.74 -23.55
C SER A 565 3.87 1.42 -24.11
N VAL A 566 2.70 0.80 -23.92
CA VAL A 566 1.40 1.36 -24.31
C VAL A 566 0.68 1.86 -23.07
N PHE A 567 0.23 3.10 -23.11
CA PHE A 567 -0.42 3.82 -22.01
C PHE A 567 -1.87 4.08 -22.36
N LEU A 568 -2.77 3.75 -21.42
CA LEU A 568 -4.19 4.05 -21.47
C LEU A 568 -4.55 4.88 -20.24
N PHE A 569 -5.14 6.05 -20.44
CA PHE A 569 -5.53 6.94 -19.34
C PHE A 569 -6.78 7.77 -19.72
N PRO A 570 -7.56 8.24 -18.73
CA PRO A 570 -8.78 9.01 -19.00
C PRO A 570 -8.52 10.27 -19.78
N ALA A 571 -9.38 10.59 -20.76
CA ALA A 571 -9.33 11.85 -21.50
C ALA A 571 -9.69 13.05 -20.59
N ASN A 572 -10.51 12.83 -19.57
CA ASN A 572 -10.84 13.85 -18.59
C ASN A 572 -9.68 14.11 -17.61
N ARG A 573 -9.05 15.29 -17.75
CA ARG A 573 -7.89 15.71 -16.95
C ARG A 573 -8.17 15.83 -15.45
N THR A 574 -9.41 16.08 -15.03
CA THR A 574 -9.76 16.17 -13.61
C THR A 574 -9.58 14.83 -12.88
N ARG A 575 -9.57 13.72 -13.61
CA ARG A 575 -9.29 12.38 -13.06
C ARG A 575 -7.81 12.08 -12.86
N TRP A 576 -6.91 12.90 -13.40
CA TRP A 576 -5.47 12.63 -13.32
C TRP A 576 -4.90 12.88 -11.92
N THR A 577 -5.48 13.83 -11.18
CA THR A 577 -5.09 14.08 -9.78
C THR A 577 -5.50 12.97 -8.82
N ASP A 578 -6.51 12.19 -9.22
CA ASP A 578 -6.98 11.03 -8.46
C ASP A 578 -6.34 9.70 -8.96
N ALA A 579 -5.36 9.80 -9.87
CA ALA A 579 -4.66 8.65 -10.44
C ALA A 579 -3.97 7.84 -9.34
N ARG A 580 -4.43 6.60 -9.13
CA ARG A 580 -3.78 5.65 -8.24
C ARG A 580 -3.01 4.63 -9.04
N LEU A 581 -1.83 4.27 -8.57
CA LEU A 581 -1.13 3.09 -9.06
C LEU A 581 -2.07 1.87 -8.95
N GLY A 582 -2.36 1.22 -10.10
CA GLY A 582 -3.31 0.11 -10.15
C GLY A 582 -4.78 0.50 -10.37
N SER A 583 -5.09 1.77 -10.64
CA SER A 583 -6.43 2.17 -11.07
C SER A 583 -6.82 1.44 -12.36
N ARG A 584 -8.09 1.02 -12.43
CA ARG A 584 -8.67 0.34 -13.61
C ARG A 584 -8.60 1.17 -14.89
N THR A 585 -8.58 2.50 -14.77
CA THR A 585 -8.60 3.46 -15.87
C THR A 585 -7.23 3.98 -16.28
N PHE A 586 -6.20 3.75 -15.44
CA PHE A 586 -4.80 4.07 -15.73
C PHE A 586 -4.03 2.77 -15.93
N ARG A 587 -3.69 2.45 -17.16
CA ARG A 587 -3.03 1.20 -17.52
C ARG A 587 -1.79 1.42 -18.33
N VAL A 588 -0.81 0.61 -18.06
CA VAL A 588 0.38 0.49 -18.89
C VAL A 588 0.61 -0.99 -19.17
N THR A 589 0.95 -1.30 -20.40
CA THR A 589 1.39 -2.64 -20.78
C THR A 589 2.55 -2.53 -21.76
N ARG A 590 3.32 -3.59 -21.88
CA ARG A 590 4.35 -3.72 -22.89
C ARG A 590 3.81 -4.52 -24.06
N THR A 591 4.19 -4.13 -25.28
CA THR A 591 3.86 -4.91 -26.46
C THR A 591 4.62 -6.23 -26.49
N SER A 592 4.06 -7.22 -27.16
CA SER A 592 4.81 -8.40 -27.58
C SER A 592 5.95 -8.02 -28.56
N PRO A 593 6.89 -8.92 -28.85
CA PRO A 593 7.91 -8.68 -29.88
C PRO A 593 7.34 -8.35 -31.26
N THR A 594 6.12 -8.80 -31.54
CA THR A 594 5.39 -8.48 -32.79
C THR A 594 4.66 -7.14 -32.74
N GLY A 595 4.78 -6.39 -31.64
CA GLY A 595 4.09 -5.12 -31.43
C GLY A 595 2.66 -5.24 -30.90
N ALA A 596 2.13 -6.44 -30.65
CA ALA A 596 0.76 -6.62 -30.19
C ALA A 596 0.59 -6.28 -28.71
N PHE A 597 -0.56 -5.69 -28.36
CA PHE A 597 -1.00 -5.45 -26.99
C PHE A 597 -2.49 -5.81 -26.82
N ASN A 598 -2.88 -6.14 -25.60
CA ASN A 598 -4.26 -6.49 -25.27
C ASN A 598 -4.60 -6.22 -23.81
N TRP A 599 -5.80 -5.66 -23.57
CA TRP A 599 -6.46 -5.56 -22.27
C TRP A 599 -7.86 -6.18 -22.34
N THR A 600 -8.11 -7.19 -21.56
CA THR A 600 -9.35 -7.99 -21.56
C THR A 600 -10.51 -7.41 -20.75
N SER A 601 -10.28 -6.35 -19.97
CA SER A 601 -11.30 -5.74 -19.11
C SER A 601 -10.99 -4.25 -18.95
N VAL A 602 -11.46 -3.45 -19.91
CA VAL A 602 -11.31 -1.98 -19.88
C VAL A 602 -12.64 -1.37 -19.46
N PRO A 603 -12.68 -0.51 -18.44
CA PRO A 603 -13.91 0.21 -18.09
C PRO A 603 -14.42 1.05 -19.26
N PRO A 604 -15.74 1.16 -19.45
CA PRO A 604 -16.30 2.09 -20.44
C PRO A 604 -15.89 3.53 -20.13
N GLY A 605 -15.63 4.34 -21.17
CA GLY A 605 -15.22 5.73 -21.00
C GLY A 605 -14.48 6.29 -22.22
N ASP A 606 -14.16 7.57 -22.12
CA ASP A 606 -13.30 8.26 -23.07
C ASP A 606 -11.85 8.26 -22.58
N TYR A 607 -10.95 7.76 -23.40
CA TYR A 607 -9.55 7.55 -23.05
C TYR A 607 -8.61 8.21 -24.05
N LEU A 608 -7.37 8.39 -23.61
CA LEU A 608 -6.22 8.68 -24.43
C LEU A 608 -5.31 7.45 -24.45
N LEU A 609 -4.83 7.09 -25.64
CA LEU A 609 -3.98 5.93 -25.87
C LEU A 609 -2.68 6.38 -26.57
N ALA A 610 -1.52 6.00 -26.02
CA ALA A 610 -0.22 6.36 -26.57
C ALA A 610 0.76 5.20 -26.45
N ALA A 611 1.74 5.13 -27.37
CA ALA A 611 2.83 4.18 -27.31
C ALA A 611 4.17 4.92 -27.32
N LEU A 612 5.05 4.59 -26.37
CA LEU A 612 6.41 5.12 -26.26
C LEU A 612 7.42 3.99 -26.23
N ARG A 613 8.69 4.31 -26.49
CA ARG A 613 9.78 3.42 -26.13
C ARG A 613 9.82 3.26 -24.61
N ASP A 614 10.18 2.08 -24.11
CA ASP A 614 10.24 1.82 -22.66
C ASP A 614 11.16 2.80 -21.91
N GLU A 615 12.23 3.22 -22.53
CA GLU A 615 13.18 4.20 -21.98
C GLU A 615 12.60 5.60 -21.80
N ASP A 616 11.60 5.97 -22.62
CA ASP A 616 10.90 7.26 -22.58
C ASP A 616 9.65 7.21 -21.66
N ALA A 617 9.37 6.06 -21.05
CA ALA A 617 8.16 5.80 -20.26
C ALA A 617 8.14 6.44 -18.86
N GLY A 618 9.01 7.38 -18.58
CA GLY A 618 9.10 8.34 -17.49
C GLY A 618 8.37 8.06 -16.18
N ASP A 619 7.81 9.10 -15.62
CA ASP A 619 7.21 9.15 -14.27
C ASP A 619 5.71 8.81 -14.29
N TRP A 620 5.33 7.72 -14.97
CA TRP A 620 3.95 7.23 -15.01
C TRP A 620 3.43 6.84 -13.59
N PRO A 621 2.26 7.29 -13.17
CA PRO A 621 1.25 8.14 -13.82
C PRO A 621 1.26 9.62 -13.38
N ASP A 622 2.41 10.26 -13.40
CA ASP A 622 2.56 11.67 -13.05
C ASP A 622 1.74 12.62 -13.92
N VAL A 623 1.16 13.67 -13.33
CA VAL A 623 0.29 14.63 -14.03
C VAL A 623 1.05 15.40 -15.13
N GLN A 624 2.31 15.75 -14.90
CA GLN A 624 3.12 16.44 -15.91
C GLN A 624 3.47 15.50 -17.06
N PHE A 625 3.82 14.26 -16.72
CA PHE A 625 4.04 13.21 -17.71
C PHE A 625 2.76 12.94 -18.52
N LEU A 626 1.60 12.80 -17.87
CA LEU A 626 0.30 12.63 -18.53
C LEU A 626 -0.04 13.80 -19.43
N THR A 627 0.31 15.04 -19.03
CA THR A 627 0.07 16.24 -19.83
C THR A 627 0.89 16.22 -21.14
N ARG A 628 2.17 15.85 -21.06
CA ARG A 628 3.02 15.65 -22.25
C ARG A 628 2.53 14.51 -23.12
N LEU A 629 2.17 13.38 -22.49
CA LEU A 629 1.67 12.21 -23.18
C LEU A 629 0.36 12.48 -23.92
N ALA A 630 -0.54 13.29 -23.33
CA ALA A 630 -1.80 13.67 -23.93
C ALA A 630 -1.65 14.48 -25.24
N SER A 631 -0.53 15.19 -25.41
CA SER A 631 -0.30 15.96 -26.65
C SER A 631 -0.04 15.08 -27.87
N ILE A 632 0.35 13.82 -27.66
CA ILE A 632 0.68 12.86 -28.73
C ILE A 632 -0.26 11.64 -28.74
N ALA A 633 -1.19 11.57 -27.77
CA ALA A 633 -2.06 10.43 -27.61
C ALA A 633 -3.26 10.45 -28.56
N THR A 634 -3.69 9.28 -28.98
CA THR A 634 -4.89 9.07 -29.79
C THR A 634 -6.12 8.94 -28.89
N PRO A 635 -7.16 9.76 -29.09
CA PRO A 635 -8.41 9.60 -28.35
C PRO A 635 -9.15 8.35 -28.79
N ILE A 636 -9.65 7.57 -27.82
CA ILE A 636 -10.45 6.37 -28.07
C ILE A 636 -11.66 6.39 -27.14
N LYS A 637 -12.75 5.83 -27.61
CA LYS A 637 -13.98 5.63 -26.83
C LYS A 637 -14.20 4.13 -26.64
N VAL A 638 -14.37 3.71 -25.40
CA VAL A 638 -14.72 2.35 -25.03
C VAL A 638 -16.14 2.33 -24.52
N THR A 639 -17.02 1.58 -25.18
CA THR A 639 -18.41 1.37 -24.75
C THR A 639 -18.56 0.00 -24.07
N PRO A 640 -19.57 -0.18 -23.21
CA PRO A 640 -19.82 -1.48 -22.59
C PRO A 640 -19.88 -2.62 -23.61
N ASN A 641 -19.34 -3.76 -23.25
CA ASN A 641 -19.36 -5.00 -24.05
C ASN A 641 -18.68 -4.91 -25.45
N GLN A 642 -17.88 -3.90 -25.70
CA GLN A 642 -17.23 -3.66 -26.98
C GLN A 642 -15.80 -4.23 -27.00
N ALA A 643 -15.44 -4.85 -28.13
CA ALA A 643 -14.05 -5.12 -28.48
C ALA A 643 -13.52 -3.96 -29.34
N VAL A 644 -12.66 -3.12 -28.78
CA VAL A 644 -12.05 -1.98 -29.47
C VAL A 644 -10.70 -2.40 -30.03
N ARG A 645 -10.40 -2.00 -31.26
CA ARG A 645 -9.08 -2.15 -31.86
C ARG A 645 -8.48 -0.80 -32.18
N ALA A 646 -7.19 -0.61 -31.81
CA ALA A 646 -6.44 0.61 -32.10
C ALA A 646 -4.98 0.27 -32.42
N ASP A 647 -4.57 0.63 -33.64
CA ASP A 647 -3.18 0.46 -34.05
C ASP A 647 -2.42 1.79 -33.86
N LEU A 648 -1.20 1.72 -33.32
CA LEU A 648 -0.41 2.87 -32.91
C LEU A 648 0.96 2.90 -33.56
N GLN A 649 1.59 4.06 -33.55
CA GLN A 649 3.01 4.24 -33.82
C GLN A 649 3.73 4.64 -32.53
N VAL A 650 5.01 4.23 -32.42
CA VAL A 650 5.86 4.70 -31.32
C VAL A 650 6.08 6.20 -31.47
N SER A 651 5.71 6.95 -30.46
CA SER A 651 5.88 8.39 -30.39
C SER A 651 7.06 8.76 -29.48
N VAL A 652 7.55 9.98 -29.62
CA VAL A 652 8.61 10.55 -28.77
C VAL A 652 8.00 11.75 -28.03
N ILE A 653 8.14 11.77 -26.71
CA ILE A 653 7.78 12.94 -25.90
C ILE A 653 8.93 13.95 -25.98
N LYS A 654 8.63 15.16 -26.38
CA LYS A 654 9.56 16.30 -26.37
C LYS A 654 9.56 16.99 -25.02
#